data_a4f1bfdaa256111971ceb73dfbe3d454
#
_entry.id   a4f1bfdaa256111971ceb73dfbe3d454
#
_cell.length_a   1.000
_cell.length_b   1.000
_cell.length_c   1.000
_cell.angle_alpha   90.00
_cell.angle_beta   90.00
_cell.angle_gamma   90.00
#
_symmetry.space_group_name_H-M   'P 1'
#
loop_
_entity.id
_entity.type
_entity.pdbx_description
1 polymer ?
#
loop_
_entity_poly.entity_id
_entity_poly.type
_entity_poly.pdbx_seq_one_letter_code
_entity_poly.pdbx_strand_id
1 'polypeptide(L)'
;MGGRDLRDASLDEVLETLDASRDGLSSESAAERLTRYGPNEVAETRRNPLLVLLGYFWGPIPWMIEAALLLSLLVRRWTDAAIIGVLLLMNGLVAFAEEHQAANAIDALKGRLATSARVRRDGTWGEVPVRDLVPGDVVRVRLGDVVPADTKIIDDLEVQVDQSALTGESLPVSRGLGEDLYSGAVVAQGETDALVFATGTESFFGRTTQLVGEAGTVSHFQRAVLRIGHYLIGLAIGLVALTVFVSVLRGNPLLSVLEFALVVTIASVPVALPAVLSVTMAVGARHLAARQAVVSHLPAVEELGGIDVLCSDKTGTLTENRLAVARTWRADGVTDDELLTAAALACRPEDRDPIDLAVLDAAPPDLPLDRVTDFRPFDPVSKRTEARVDKPSPHAVTKGAPQIIAALCTADSSVTGAADAVEEFAAHGYRSLSVARTAEGDGAWHLLGVLALADPPRADSADTVVAARGLGVDVKMVTGDQVAIGRQVAQDVGLGDRVLAADEIDGSRPSPAAEADVDPALADRVEQADGFAQVWPEHKYRIVRALQSRGHIVGMTGDGVNDAPALKQADAGIAVAGATDAARAAADVVLLSPGLSVIVDAIRQAREIFARMTSYATYRIAETIRVLLVITLSILLLNVFPVTAAMIVLLAVLNDGAILSIAYDRIRGSAQPASWDMRRVLTVAAAIGLLGVVETFVLFFVAHRVVGLDLEVVRSLVYLKLSVSGHLTIFVTRTRGPFWTRPAPAHLLLGAVVGTQALATVIAVYGLLMTPLGWGWAAVVWVYSLFWFLVEDRVKLAAHARLDRRTALHEGVTTSWSNS
;
A
#
# COMPACT_ATOMS: atom_id res chain seq x y z
N MET A 1 -5.64 -29.49 31.58
CA MET A 1 -4.38 -29.69 32.32
C MET A 1 -3.80 -28.32 32.54
N GLY A 2 -3.68 -27.87 33.81
CA GLY A 2 -3.25 -26.53 34.18
C GLY A 2 -1.80 -26.27 33.76
N GLY A 3 -1.59 -25.19 33.04
CA GLY A 3 -0.33 -24.87 32.39
C GLY A 3 0.79 -24.60 33.37
N ARG A 4 1.78 -25.50 33.40
CA ARG A 4 3.15 -25.09 33.73
C ARG A 4 3.63 -24.17 32.60
N ASP A 5 4.07 -22.97 32.95
CA ASP A 5 4.68 -22.06 32.00
C ASP A 5 6.02 -22.69 31.56
N LEU A 6 6.11 -23.15 30.30
CA LEU A 6 7.28 -23.82 29.76
C LEU A 6 8.48 -22.85 29.52
N ARG A 7 8.28 -21.56 29.74
CA ARG A 7 9.32 -20.53 29.59
C ARG A 7 10.45 -20.73 30.60
N ASP A 8 10.08 -20.95 31.87
CA ASP A 8 11.05 -21.12 32.95
C ASP A 8 11.58 -22.56 33.05
N ALA A 9 11.07 -23.48 32.20
CA ALA A 9 11.48 -24.88 32.21
C ALA A 9 12.80 -25.07 31.45
N SER A 10 13.62 -26.03 31.93
CA SER A 10 14.83 -26.43 31.21
C SER A 10 14.48 -27.08 29.85
N LEU A 11 15.44 -27.10 28.91
CA LEU A 11 15.24 -27.71 27.60
C LEU A 11 14.77 -29.17 27.70
N ASP A 12 15.37 -29.94 28.63
CA ASP A 12 15.02 -31.36 28.83
C ASP A 12 13.59 -31.54 29.34
N GLU A 13 13.16 -30.67 30.26
CA GLU A 13 11.77 -30.66 30.75
C GLU A 13 10.77 -30.29 29.66
N VAL A 14 11.12 -29.35 28.74
CA VAL A 14 10.28 -28.98 27.60
C VAL A 14 10.15 -30.15 26.63
N LEU A 15 11.27 -30.83 26.29
CA LEU A 15 11.26 -32.01 25.41
C LEU A 15 10.40 -33.14 26.01
N GLU A 16 10.54 -33.43 27.32
CA GLU A 16 9.73 -34.44 28.00
C GLU A 16 8.24 -34.06 28.05
N THR A 17 7.92 -32.83 28.41
CA THR A 17 6.53 -32.35 28.55
C THR A 17 5.79 -32.36 27.22
N LEU A 18 6.48 -32.04 26.15
CA LEU A 18 5.91 -31.99 24.79
C LEU A 18 6.00 -33.32 24.06
N ASP A 19 6.60 -34.35 24.67
CA ASP A 19 6.90 -35.62 23.98
C ASP A 19 7.52 -35.35 22.61
N ALA A 20 8.58 -34.53 22.60
CA ALA A 20 9.28 -34.06 21.41
C ALA A 20 10.75 -34.49 21.42
N SER A 21 11.37 -34.53 20.25
CA SER A 21 12.78 -34.84 20.08
C SER A 21 13.53 -33.74 19.31
N ARG A 22 14.84 -33.70 19.47
CA ARG A 22 15.70 -32.80 18.68
C ARG A 22 15.65 -33.12 17.16
N ASP A 23 15.15 -34.31 16.79
CA ASP A 23 14.97 -34.72 15.38
C ASP A 23 13.66 -34.28 14.78
N GLY A 24 12.83 -33.55 15.52
CA GLY A 24 11.53 -33.05 15.14
C GLY A 24 10.39 -34.08 15.30
N LEU A 25 9.20 -33.70 14.86
CA LEU A 25 7.99 -34.52 14.90
C LEU A 25 7.82 -35.31 13.59
N SER A 26 7.00 -36.39 13.65
CA SER A 26 6.44 -36.96 12.43
C SER A 26 5.35 -36.07 11.86
N SER A 27 5.14 -36.11 10.55
CA SER A 27 4.06 -35.36 9.88
C SER A 27 2.67 -35.72 10.43
N GLU A 28 2.46 -36.99 10.82
CA GLU A 28 1.23 -37.47 11.45
C GLU A 28 1.01 -36.86 12.84
N SER A 29 2.04 -36.87 13.69
CA SER A 29 2.00 -36.25 15.01
C SER A 29 1.79 -34.74 14.93
N ALA A 30 2.40 -34.06 13.97
CA ALA A 30 2.19 -32.63 13.74
C ALA A 30 0.75 -32.31 13.34
N ALA A 31 0.11 -33.12 12.49
CA ALA A 31 -1.29 -32.95 12.09
C ALA A 31 -2.26 -33.18 13.29
N GLU A 32 -1.99 -34.20 14.13
CA GLU A 32 -2.76 -34.44 15.33
C GLU A 32 -2.64 -33.25 16.32
N ARG A 33 -1.41 -32.73 16.51
CA ARG A 33 -1.16 -31.58 17.35
C ARG A 33 -1.81 -30.31 16.82
N LEU A 34 -1.82 -30.10 15.50
CA LEU A 34 -2.52 -28.97 14.88
C LEU A 34 -4.03 -28.98 15.17
N THR A 35 -4.62 -30.17 15.17
CA THR A 35 -6.03 -30.33 15.56
C THR A 35 -6.26 -30.04 17.05
N ARG A 36 -5.28 -30.36 17.91
CA ARG A 36 -5.36 -30.18 19.38
C ARG A 36 -5.06 -28.76 19.83
N TYR A 37 -4.02 -28.13 19.30
CA TYR A 37 -3.55 -26.80 19.72
C TYR A 37 -4.11 -25.67 18.85
N GLY A 38 -4.64 -26.00 17.67
CA GLY A 38 -5.09 -25.01 16.68
C GLY A 38 -3.93 -24.42 15.87
N PRO A 39 -4.22 -23.56 14.89
CA PRO A 39 -3.23 -22.89 14.08
C PRO A 39 -2.42 -21.88 14.90
N ASN A 40 -1.15 -21.68 14.50
CA ASN A 40 -0.27 -20.66 15.07
C ASN A 40 -0.66 -19.27 14.56
N GLU A 41 -1.83 -18.81 14.97
CA GLU A 41 -2.38 -17.50 14.67
C GLU A 41 -2.96 -16.92 15.96
N VAL A 42 -2.81 -15.61 16.17
CA VAL A 42 -3.58 -14.91 17.19
C VAL A 42 -5.01 -14.88 16.68
N ALA A 43 -5.88 -15.71 17.25
CA ALA A 43 -7.25 -15.87 16.78
C ALA A 43 -7.98 -14.52 16.80
N GLU A 44 -8.20 -13.95 15.63
CA GLU A 44 -9.27 -12.96 15.48
C GLU A 44 -10.56 -13.68 15.89
N THR A 45 -11.23 -13.19 16.93
CA THR A 45 -12.49 -13.77 17.40
C THR A 45 -13.48 -13.77 16.24
N ARG A 46 -13.67 -14.90 15.58
CA ARG A 46 -14.72 -15.08 14.58
C ARG A 46 -16.06 -14.83 15.26
N ARG A 47 -16.57 -13.62 15.16
CA ARG A 47 -17.90 -13.26 15.65
C ARG A 47 -18.91 -14.08 14.88
N ASN A 48 -19.90 -14.62 15.58
CA ASN A 48 -20.99 -15.35 14.95
C ASN A 48 -21.62 -14.44 13.87
N PRO A 49 -21.72 -14.87 12.59
CA PRO A 49 -22.25 -14.05 11.51
C PRO A 49 -23.65 -13.47 11.79
N LEU A 50 -24.47 -14.19 12.55
CA LEU A 50 -25.79 -13.71 12.98
C LEU A 50 -25.67 -12.56 13.99
N LEU A 51 -24.72 -12.60 14.91
CA LEU A 51 -24.50 -11.50 15.86
C LEU A 51 -23.91 -10.28 15.16
N VAL A 52 -23.07 -10.47 14.15
CA VAL A 52 -22.57 -9.38 13.29
C VAL A 52 -23.75 -8.77 12.54
N LEU A 53 -24.58 -9.57 11.88
CA LEU A 53 -25.76 -9.08 11.18
C LEU A 53 -26.71 -8.31 12.12
N LEU A 54 -26.98 -8.83 13.33
CA LEU A 54 -27.80 -8.14 14.33
C LEU A 54 -27.15 -6.85 14.82
N GLY A 55 -25.83 -6.78 14.85
CA GLY A 55 -25.08 -5.57 15.20
C GLY A 55 -25.38 -4.38 14.28
N TYR A 56 -25.73 -4.62 13.01
CA TYR A 56 -26.09 -3.55 12.06
C TYR A 56 -27.46 -2.91 12.36
N PHE A 57 -28.26 -3.55 13.19
CA PHE A 57 -29.51 -2.98 13.72
C PHE A 57 -29.28 -2.25 15.05
N TRP A 58 -28.06 -2.17 15.56
CA TRP A 58 -27.73 -1.53 16.82
C TRP A 58 -26.75 -0.37 16.61
N GLY A 59 -27.26 0.86 16.70
CA GLY A 59 -26.45 2.07 16.55
C GLY A 59 -27.29 3.32 16.33
N PRO A 60 -26.71 4.51 16.35
CA PRO A 60 -27.46 5.78 16.24
C PRO A 60 -28.36 5.87 15.01
N ILE A 61 -27.91 5.34 13.87
CA ILE A 61 -28.65 5.40 12.61
C ILE A 61 -29.79 4.39 12.55
N PRO A 62 -29.57 3.08 12.79
CA PRO A 62 -30.67 2.12 12.95
C PRO A 62 -31.70 2.58 13.95
N TRP A 63 -31.31 3.07 15.13
CA TRP A 63 -32.28 3.58 16.14
C TRP A 63 -33.18 4.70 15.64
N MET A 64 -32.66 5.58 14.76
CA MET A 64 -33.46 6.63 14.15
C MET A 64 -34.49 6.07 13.15
N ILE A 65 -34.10 5.06 12.37
CA ILE A 65 -35.00 4.36 11.42
C ILE A 65 -36.05 3.57 12.21
N GLU A 66 -35.67 2.90 13.29
CA GLU A 66 -36.56 2.19 14.20
C GLU A 66 -37.52 3.15 14.90
N ALA A 67 -37.06 4.31 15.35
CA ALA A 67 -37.94 5.34 15.93
C ALA A 67 -38.97 5.86 14.89
N ALA A 68 -38.56 6.05 13.63
CA ALA A 68 -39.46 6.42 12.56
C ALA A 68 -40.47 5.31 12.26
N LEU A 69 -40.04 4.04 12.27
CA LEU A 69 -40.89 2.87 12.13
C LEU A 69 -41.96 2.82 13.24
N LEU A 70 -41.49 2.94 14.48
CA LEU A 70 -42.40 2.93 15.65
C LEU A 70 -43.40 4.09 15.62
N LEU A 71 -42.94 5.28 15.20
CA LEU A 71 -43.80 6.44 15.08
C LEU A 71 -44.86 6.24 13.98
N SER A 72 -44.47 5.71 12.83
CA SER A 72 -45.39 5.39 11.73
C SER A 72 -46.42 4.33 12.12
N LEU A 73 -46.04 3.32 12.94
CA LEU A 73 -46.94 2.34 13.51
C LEU A 73 -47.94 2.98 14.51
N LEU A 74 -47.43 3.89 15.35
CA LEU A 74 -48.27 4.59 16.36
C LEU A 74 -49.34 5.47 15.67
N VAL A 75 -48.94 6.13 14.54
CA VAL A 75 -49.84 6.97 13.74
C VAL A 75 -50.75 6.13 12.81
N ARG A 76 -50.61 4.78 12.84
CA ARG A 76 -51.35 3.83 11.99
C ARG A 76 -51.12 4.02 10.46
N ARG A 77 -49.96 4.53 10.08
CA ARG A 77 -49.57 4.62 8.67
C ARG A 77 -48.85 3.31 8.24
N TRP A 78 -49.66 2.28 8.06
CA TRP A 78 -49.16 0.92 7.81
C TRP A 78 -48.27 0.82 6.58
N THR A 79 -48.57 1.57 5.53
CA THR A 79 -47.78 1.60 4.28
C THR A 79 -46.36 2.16 4.54
N ASP A 80 -46.27 3.30 5.23
CA ASP A 80 -45.00 3.94 5.55
C ASP A 80 -44.18 3.06 6.48
N ALA A 81 -44.82 2.47 7.50
CA ALA A 81 -44.20 1.53 8.42
C ALA A 81 -43.63 0.29 7.70
N ALA A 82 -44.39 -0.30 6.77
CA ALA A 82 -43.91 -1.44 5.98
C ALA A 82 -42.70 -1.08 5.12
N ILE A 83 -42.71 0.08 4.50
CA ILE A 83 -41.61 0.57 3.67
C ILE A 83 -40.34 0.82 4.52
N ILE A 84 -40.47 1.55 5.64
CA ILE A 84 -39.38 1.82 6.57
C ILE A 84 -38.80 0.51 7.12
N GLY A 85 -39.68 -0.47 7.45
CA GLY A 85 -39.26 -1.79 7.94
C GLY A 85 -38.47 -2.59 6.88
N VAL A 86 -38.94 -2.62 5.64
CA VAL A 86 -38.21 -3.27 4.52
C VAL A 86 -36.84 -2.61 4.29
N LEU A 87 -36.78 -1.31 4.44
CA LEU A 87 -35.50 -0.57 4.27
C LEU A 87 -34.51 -0.80 5.38
N LEU A 88 -34.97 -0.83 6.63
CA LEU A 88 -34.14 -1.18 7.76
C LEU A 88 -33.49 -2.55 7.54
N LEU A 89 -34.31 -3.53 7.13
CA LEU A 89 -33.80 -4.87 6.79
C LEU A 89 -32.81 -4.83 5.63
N MET A 90 -33.13 -4.10 4.58
CA MET A 90 -32.27 -4.03 3.39
C MET A 90 -30.95 -3.33 3.68
N ASN A 91 -30.96 -2.21 4.43
CA ASN A 91 -29.74 -1.54 4.86
C ASN A 91 -28.86 -2.45 5.72
N GLY A 92 -29.42 -3.19 6.65
CA GLY A 92 -28.67 -4.15 7.47
C GLY A 92 -28.05 -5.27 6.63
N LEU A 93 -28.79 -5.82 5.66
CA LEU A 93 -28.32 -6.87 4.75
C LEU A 93 -27.23 -6.37 3.80
N VAL A 94 -27.40 -5.17 3.22
CA VAL A 94 -26.40 -4.58 2.33
C VAL A 94 -25.12 -4.29 3.09
N ALA A 95 -25.19 -3.65 4.27
CA ALA A 95 -24.02 -3.36 5.10
C ALA A 95 -23.27 -4.65 5.51
N PHE A 96 -24.01 -5.70 5.88
CA PHE A 96 -23.42 -7.01 6.18
C PHE A 96 -22.73 -7.62 4.96
N ALA A 97 -23.35 -7.59 3.78
CA ALA A 97 -22.76 -8.13 2.55
C ALA A 97 -21.49 -7.38 2.15
N GLU A 98 -21.47 -6.06 2.28
CA GLU A 98 -20.33 -5.19 1.97
C GLU A 98 -19.15 -5.46 2.91
N GLU A 99 -19.39 -5.50 4.22
CA GLU A 99 -18.31 -5.77 5.19
C GLU A 99 -17.76 -7.19 5.04
N HIS A 100 -18.66 -8.16 4.81
CA HIS A 100 -18.23 -9.53 4.54
C HIS A 100 -17.38 -9.65 3.27
N GLN A 101 -17.76 -8.92 2.20
CA GLN A 101 -16.98 -8.88 0.96
C GLN A 101 -15.62 -8.20 1.16
N ALA A 102 -15.55 -7.11 1.93
CA ALA A 102 -14.31 -6.43 2.27
C ALA A 102 -13.40 -7.32 3.13
N ALA A 103 -13.96 -7.99 4.15
CA ALA A 103 -13.22 -8.92 5.01
C ALA A 103 -12.62 -10.09 4.21
N ASN A 104 -13.41 -10.72 3.34
CA ASN A 104 -12.92 -11.81 2.48
C ASN A 104 -11.79 -11.37 1.53
N ALA A 105 -11.84 -10.12 1.04
CA ALA A 105 -10.77 -9.59 0.21
C ALA A 105 -9.47 -9.40 1.01
N ILE A 106 -9.56 -8.92 2.25
CA ILE A 106 -8.42 -8.77 3.17
C ILE A 106 -7.83 -10.15 3.52
N ASP A 107 -8.66 -11.13 3.84
CA ASP A 107 -8.20 -12.49 4.17
C ASP A 107 -7.47 -13.14 2.99
N ALA A 108 -7.96 -12.94 1.77
CA ALA A 108 -7.29 -13.40 0.55
C ALA A 108 -5.93 -12.72 0.33
N LEU A 109 -5.76 -11.45 0.74
CA LEU A 109 -4.48 -10.73 0.69
C LEU A 109 -3.52 -11.21 1.77
N LYS A 110 -3.99 -11.39 3.02
CA LYS A 110 -3.21 -11.96 4.12
C LYS A 110 -2.65 -13.36 3.74
N GLY A 111 -3.46 -14.18 3.08
CA GLY A 111 -3.01 -15.50 2.59
C GLY A 111 -1.85 -15.46 1.58
N ARG A 112 -1.67 -14.36 0.83
CA ARG A 112 -0.53 -14.15 -0.08
C ARG A 112 0.73 -13.66 0.63
N LEU A 113 0.59 -13.09 1.81
CA LEU A 113 1.69 -12.60 2.65
C LEU A 113 2.12 -13.65 3.69
N ALA A 114 1.45 -14.82 3.74
CA ALA A 114 1.76 -15.86 4.70
C ALA A 114 3.25 -16.24 4.62
N THR A 115 3.92 -16.16 5.75
CA THR A 115 5.32 -16.55 5.91
C THR A 115 5.43 -18.06 6.06
N SER A 116 6.54 -18.66 5.57
CA SER A 116 6.89 -20.06 5.79
C SER A 116 8.02 -20.15 6.81
N ALA A 117 8.05 -21.23 7.56
CA ALA A 117 9.14 -21.57 8.47
C ALA A 117 9.82 -22.85 7.99
N ARG A 118 11.13 -22.92 8.18
CA ARG A 118 11.90 -24.12 7.90
C ARG A 118 11.82 -25.07 9.09
N VAL A 119 11.17 -26.20 8.89
CA VAL A 119 10.81 -27.15 9.96
C VAL A 119 11.40 -28.51 9.67
N ARG A 120 11.85 -29.20 10.72
CA ARG A 120 12.33 -30.56 10.65
C ARG A 120 11.20 -31.51 11.04
N ARG A 121 10.64 -32.24 10.02
CA ARG A 121 9.63 -33.27 10.22
C ARG A 121 10.07 -34.54 9.50
N ASP A 122 9.74 -35.69 10.04
CA ASP A 122 10.16 -37.00 9.50
C ASP A 122 11.69 -37.11 9.29
N GLY A 123 12.47 -36.43 10.12
CA GLY A 123 13.94 -36.37 10.03
C GLY A 123 14.49 -35.50 8.89
N THR A 124 13.64 -34.83 8.10
CA THR A 124 14.06 -34.01 6.96
C THR A 124 13.61 -32.56 7.12
N TRP A 125 14.41 -31.62 6.56
CA TRP A 125 14.05 -30.21 6.55
C TRP A 125 13.10 -29.89 5.40
N GLY A 126 11.99 -29.22 5.70
CA GLY A 126 10.99 -28.76 4.72
C GLY A 126 10.47 -27.37 5.07
N GLU A 127 9.80 -26.72 4.13
CA GLU A 127 9.09 -25.48 4.38
C GLU A 127 7.64 -25.75 4.74
N VAL A 128 7.16 -25.14 5.83
CA VAL A 128 5.79 -25.28 6.33
C VAL A 128 5.25 -23.85 6.58
N PRO A 129 3.99 -23.56 6.22
CA PRO A 129 3.37 -22.28 6.57
C PRO A 129 3.46 -22.04 8.08
N VAL A 130 3.87 -20.84 8.52
CA VAL A 130 4.01 -20.48 9.94
C VAL A 130 2.75 -20.80 10.74
N ARG A 131 1.56 -20.61 10.12
CA ARG A 131 0.27 -20.95 10.73
C ARG A 131 0.10 -22.43 11.11
N ASP A 132 0.83 -23.31 10.44
CA ASP A 132 0.72 -24.77 10.63
C ASP A 132 1.80 -25.33 11.58
N LEU A 133 2.53 -24.43 12.27
CA LEU A 133 3.48 -24.78 13.33
C LEU A 133 2.73 -25.23 14.59
N VAL A 134 3.29 -26.24 15.26
CA VAL A 134 2.75 -26.79 16.48
C VAL A 134 3.83 -26.93 17.57
N PRO A 135 3.45 -26.91 18.86
CA PRO A 135 4.38 -27.21 19.94
C PRO A 135 5.04 -28.58 19.75
N GLY A 136 6.36 -28.61 19.78
CA GLY A 136 7.20 -29.79 19.50
C GLY A 136 7.85 -29.80 18.13
N ASP A 137 7.48 -28.89 17.20
CA ASP A 137 8.22 -28.72 15.95
C ASP A 137 9.64 -28.19 16.22
N VAL A 138 10.62 -28.63 15.42
CA VAL A 138 11.96 -28.06 15.38
C VAL A 138 12.07 -27.15 14.20
N VAL A 139 12.34 -25.86 14.44
CA VAL A 139 12.46 -24.82 13.42
C VAL A 139 13.89 -24.34 13.33
N ARG A 140 14.33 -23.96 12.12
CA ARG A 140 15.59 -23.28 11.87
C ARG A 140 15.33 -21.82 11.59
N VAL A 141 16.01 -20.94 12.37
CA VAL A 141 15.94 -19.48 12.21
C VAL A 141 17.32 -18.93 11.90
N ARG A 142 17.36 -18.01 10.94
CA ARG A 142 18.60 -17.41 10.38
C ARG A 142 18.50 -15.90 10.36
N LEU A 143 19.66 -15.26 10.12
CA LEU A 143 19.72 -13.83 9.89
C LEU A 143 18.59 -13.35 8.97
N GLY A 144 17.78 -12.42 9.48
CA GLY A 144 16.66 -11.82 8.77
C GLY A 144 15.32 -12.51 8.94
N ASP A 145 15.28 -13.70 9.52
CA ASP A 145 14.02 -14.38 9.81
C ASP A 145 13.33 -13.72 11.03
N VAL A 146 12.01 -13.67 10.98
CA VAL A 146 11.19 -13.40 12.16
C VAL A 146 10.96 -14.74 12.88
N VAL A 147 11.22 -14.79 14.18
CA VAL A 147 10.96 -15.97 15.00
C VAL A 147 9.47 -16.34 14.90
N PRO A 148 9.11 -17.53 14.37
CA PRO A 148 7.74 -17.81 13.95
C PRO A 148 6.78 -18.21 15.07
N ALA A 149 7.33 -18.61 16.23
CA ALA A 149 6.60 -19.02 17.43
C ALA A 149 7.52 -18.86 18.65
N ASP A 150 7.04 -19.00 19.88
CA ASP A 150 7.95 -19.06 21.02
C ASP A 150 8.74 -20.37 20.98
N THR A 151 10.06 -20.25 20.94
CA THR A 151 10.98 -21.38 20.75
C THR A 151 12.11 -21.37 21.77
N LYS A 152 12.68 -22.54 22.04
CA LYS A 152 13.84 -22.73 22.90
C LYS A 152 14.99 -23.28 22.06
N ILE A 153 16.16 -22.64 22.13
CA ILE A 153 17.35 -23.03 21.34
C ILE A 153 17.81 -24.43 21.73
N ILE A 154 18.01 -25.31 20.76
CA ILE A 154 18.43 -26.70 20.95
C ILE A 154 19.84 -27.00 20.42
N ASP A 155 20.47 -26.02 19.77
CA ASP A 155 21.81 -26.08 19.20
C ASP A 155 22.80 -25.25 20.03
N ASP A 156 24.09 -25.59 19.96
CA ASP A 156 25.17 -24.86 20.66
C ASP A 156 25.56 -23.54 19.97
N LEU A 157 24.86 -23.16 18.93
CA LEU A 157 25.10 -21.91 18.16
C LEU A 157 24.40 -20.74 18.85
N GLU A 158 25.19 -19.66 19.13
CA GLU A 158 24.63 -18.40 19.61
C GLU A 158 24.05 -17.56 18.48
N VAL A 159 22.91 -16.93 18.73
CA VAL A 159 22.27 -15.96 17.84
C VAL A 159 22.04 -14.64 18.56
N GLN A 160 22.10 -13.54 17.80
CA GLN A 160 21.63 -12.25 18.29
C GLN A 160 20.22 -11.97 17.75
N VAL A 161 19.32 -11.61 18.64
CA VAL A 161 17.92 -11.31 18.30
C VAL A 161 17.55 -9.91 18.72
N ASP A 162 16.90 -9.20 17.83
CA ASP A 162 16.26 -7.92 18.10
C ASP A 162 14.85 -8.18 18.63
N GLN A 163 14.64 -7.80 19.88
CA GLN A 163 13.37 -7.93 20.59
C GLN A 163 12.72 -6.55 20.82
N SER A 164 13.20 -5.49 20.18
CA SER A 164 12.71 -4.11 20.38
C SER A 164 11.21 -3.97 20.19
N ALA A 165 10.65 -4.70 19.25
CA ALA A 165 9.20 -4.73 19.00
C ALA A 165 8.39 -5.36 20.16
N LEU A 166 9.02 -6.16 21.01
CA LEU A 166 8.39 -6.89 22.11
C LEU A 166 8.65 -6.24 23.46
N THR A 167 9.88 -5.80 23.68
CA THR A 167 10.37 -5.30 25.00
C THR A 167 10.57 -3.80 25.03
N GLY A 168 10.65 -3.15 23.87
CA GLY A 168 11.01 -1.73 23.74
C GLY A 168 12.51 -1.43 23.87
N GLU A 169 13.36 -2.45 24.09
CA GLU A 169 14.81 -2.30 24.20
C GLU A 169 15.48 -2.37 22.82
N SER A 170 16.25 -1.35 22.47
CA SER A 170 16.78 -1.15 21.10
C SER A 170 18.05 -1.96 20.76
N LEU A 171 18.66 -2.66 21.71
CA LEU A 171 19.88 -3.42 21.45
C LEU A 171 19.58 -4.91 21.27
N PRO A 172 20.13 -5.56 20.22
CA PRO A 172 20.02 -7.01 20.06
C PRO A 172 20.61 -7.76 21.27
N VAL A 173 19.95 -8.83 21.66
CA VAL A 173 20.35 -9.67 22.80
C VAL A 173 20.91 -11.00 22.28
N SER A 174 22.09 -11.42 22.79
CA SER A 174 22.64 -12.74 22.47
C SER A 174 21.84 -13.83 23.20
N ARG A 175 21.56 -14.92 22.51
CA ARG A 175 20.84 -16.09 22.99
C ARG A 175 21.60 -17.36 22.62
N GLY A 176 21.66 -18.30 23.55
CA GLY A 176 22.37 -19.56 23.38
C GLY A 176 21.52 -20.78 23.78
N LEU A 177 22.15 -21.94 23.84
CA LEU A 177 21.51 -23.22 24.13
C LEU A 177 20.57 -23.15 25.34
N GLY A 178 19.32 -23.59 25.15
CA GLY A 178 18.31 -23.66 26.21
C GLY A 178 17.64 -22.33 26.55
N GLU A 179 18.05 -21.21 25.91
CA GLU A 179 17.40 -19.91 26.07
C GLU A 179 16.21 -19.74 25.10
N ASP A 180 15.32 -18.82 25.43
CA ASP A 180 14.07 -18.58 24.69
C ASP A 180 14.24 -17.54 23.59
N LEU A 181 13.63 -17.83 22.45
CA LEU A 181 13.36 -16.89 21.38
C LEU A 181 11.85 -16.67 21.30
N TYR A 182 11.41 -15.42 21.39
CA TYR A 182 10.00 -15.09 21.40
C TYR A 182 9.47 -14.80 19.98
N SER A 183 8.25 -15.24 19.70
CA SER A 183 7.54 -14.98 18.48
C SER A 183 7.52 -13.49 18.15
N GLY A 184 7.88 -13.13 16.92
CA GLY A 184 7.94 -11.74 16.46
C GLY A 184 9.31 -11.05 16.67
N ALA A 185 10.26 -11.67 17.40
CA ALA A 185 11.65 -11.19 17.45
C ALA A 185 12.33 -11.42 16.08
N VAL A 186 13.29 -10.57 15.73
CA VAL A 186 14.06 -10.68 14.47
C VAL A 186 15.45 -11.20 14.74
N VAL A 187 15.91 -12.21 14.00
CA VAL A 187 17.29 -12.70 14.09
C VAL A 187 18.22 -11.67 13.41
N ALA A 188 18.98 -10.96 14.24
CA ALA A 188 19.90 -9.91 13.81
C ALA A 188 21.29 -10.45 13.38
N GLN A 189 21.71 -11.61 13.93
CA GLN A 189 22.95 -12.27 13.57
C GLN A 189 22.91 -13.77 13.93
N GLY A 190 23.51 -14.60 13.08
CA GLY A 190 23.68 -16.04 13.30
C GLY A 190 22.55 -16.88 12.70
N GLU A 191 22.60 -18.18 13.00
CA GLU A 191 21.62 -19.22 12.64
C GLU A 191 21.58 -20.23 13.76
N THR A 192 20.37 -20.76 14.11
CA THR A 192 20.22 -21.79 15.14
C THR A 192 18.99 -22.64 14.90
N ASP A 193 18.99 -23.87 15.44
CA ASP A 193 17.82 -24.74 15.51
C ASP A 193 17.14 -24.55 16.87
N ALA A 194 15.80 -24.43 16.85
CA ALA A 194 15.03 -24.19 18.07
C ALA A 194 13.73 -25.02 18.11
N LEU A 195 13.35 -25.46 19.30
CA LEU A 195 12.14 -26.24 19.55
C LEU A 195 10.97 -25.31 19.86
N VAL A 196 9.87 -25.40 19.13
CA VAL A 196 8.63 -24.66 19.36
C VAL A 196 7.97 -25.17 20.64
N PHE A 197 7.71 -24.27 21.61
CA PHE A 197 7.03 -24.63 22.84
C PHE A 197 5.67 -23.95 23.05
N ALA A 198 5.42 -22.79 22.39
CA ALA A 198 4.12 -22.12 22.44
C ALA A 198 3.79 -21.47 21.08
N THR A 199 2.51 -21.53 20.69
CA THR A 199 1.99 -21.04 19.42
C THR A 199 0.73 -20.20 19.60
N GLY A 200 0.43 -19.33 18.65
CA GLY A 200 -0.81 -18.55 18.61
C GLY A 200 -1.05 -17.70 19.85
N THR A 201 -2.23 -17.83 20.44
CA THR A 201 -2.62 -17.05 21.65
C THR A 201 -1.82 -17.38 22.91
N GLU A 202 -1.17 -18.53 22.95
CA GLU A 202 -0.32 -18.94 24.06
C GLU A 202 1.11 -18.41 23.97
N SER A 203 1.52 -17.88 22.81
CA SER A 203 2.82 -17.22 22.64
C SER A 203 2.91 -15.92 23.45
N PHE A 204 4.13 -15.46 23.70
CA PHE A 204 4.40 -14.19 24.39
C PHE A 204 3.71 -13.01 23.67
N PHE A 205 3.85 -12.96 22.35
CA PHE A 205 3.20 -11.95 21.52
C PHE A 205 1.66 -12.08 21.55
N GLY A 206 1.14 -13.30 21.44
CA GLY A 206 -0.31 -13.55 21.47
C GLY A 206 -0.99 -13.10 22.75
N ARG A 207 -0.38 -13.38 23.91
CA ARG A 207 -0.88 -12.92 25.21
C ARG A 207 -0.82 -11.39 25.35
N THR A 208 0.25 -10.76 24.88
CA THR A 208 0.41 -9.29 24.91
C THR A 208 -0.62 -8.60 24.04
N THR A 209 -0.89 -9.13 22.85
CA THR A 209 -1.86 -8.58 21.91
C THR A 209 -3.29 -8.66 22.45
N GLN A 210 -3.65 -9.73 23.18
CA GLN A 210 -4.95 -9.82 23.85
C GLN A 210 -5.16 -8.74 24.92
N LEU A 211 -4.10 -8.31 25.59
CA LEU A 211 -4.15 -7.28 26.63
C LEU A 211 -4.27 -5.86 26.07
N VAL A 212 -3.72 -5.62 24.87
CA VAL A 212 -3.67 -4.28 24.26
C VAL A 212 -4.97 -3.92 23.52
N GLY A 213 -5.83 -4.89 23.22
CA GLY A 213 -7.10 -4.66 22.50
C GLY A 213 -6.86 -3.87 21.19
N GLU A 214 -7.62 -4.16 20.16
CA GLU A 214 -7.53 -3.57 18.81
C GLU A 214 -7.51 -2.02 18.83
N ALA A 215 -6.35 -1.41 18.99
CA ALA A 215 -6.14 -0.03 18.62
C ALA A 215 -6.02 0.02 17.08
N GLY A 216 -7.16 -0.09 16.39
CA GLY A 216 -7.22 0.08 14.96
C GLY A 216 -6.69 1.47 14.60
N THR A 217 -5.60 1.55 13.88
CA THR A 217 -5.07 2.79 13.33
C THR A 217 -6.07 3.33 12.30
N VAL A 218 -6.80 4.39 12.69
CA VAL A 218 -7.74 5.09 11.79
C VAL A 218 -6.90 5.91 10.81
N SER A 219 -7.01 5.69 9.51
CA SER A 219 -6.27 6.43 8.48
C SER A 219 -6.57 7.94 8.52
N HIS A 220 -5.66 8.75 7.99
CA HIS A 220 -5.87 10.19 7.84
C HIS A 220 -7.16 10.50 7.07
N PHE A 221 -7.43 9.71 6.05
CA PHE A 221 -8.63 9.76 5.25
C PHE A 221 -9.90 9.43 6.04
N GLN A 222 -9.94 8.30 6.74
CA GLN A 222 -11.08 7.93 7.57
C GLN A 222 -11.41 9.04 8.58
N ARG A 223 -10.39 9.64 9.20
CA ARG A 223 -10.56 10.79 10.11
C ARG A 223 -11.15 12.01 9.41
N ALA A 224 -10.68 12.32 8.18
CA ALA A 224 -11.21 13.43 7.40
C ALA A 224 -12.68 13.20 7.01
N VAL A 225 -13.01 12.01 6.53
CA VAL A 225 -14.38 11.61 6.16
C VAL A 225 -15.33 11.59 7.36
N LEU A 226 -14.89 11.04 8.49
CA LEU A 226 -15.68 11.08 9.72
C LEU A 226 -15.95 12.53 10.16
N ARG A 227 -14.97 13.42 10.03
CA ARG A 227 -15.14 14.86 10.32
C ARG A 227 -16.18 15.50 9.41
N ILE A 228 -16.19 15.18 8.11
CA ILE A 228 -17.25 15.64 7.20
C ILE A 228 -18.62 15.10 7.66
N GLY A 229 -18.69 13.81 7.97
CA GLY A 229 -19.90 13.19 8.48
C GLY A 229 -20.45 13.96 9.69
N HIS A 230 -19.59 14.29 10.66
CA HIS A 230 -19.97 15.08 11.82
C HIS A 230 -20.47 16.50 11.46
N TYR A 231 -19.84 17.17 10.48
CA TYR A 231 -20.33 18.49 10.02
C TYR A 231 -21.69 18.41 9.34
N LEU A 232 -21.93 17.39 8.50
CA LEU A 232 -23.22 17.19 7.85
C LEU A 232 -24.31 16.83 8.85
N ILE A 233 -24.00 15.99 9.83
CA ILE A 233 -24.92 15.65 10.92
C ILE A 233 -25.26 16.91 11.75
N GLY A 234 -24.26 17.69 12.11
CA GLY A 234 -24.46 18.96 12.84
C GLY A 234 -25.34 19.96 12.07
N LEU A 235 -25.07 20.10 10.75
CA LEU A 235 -25.90 20.92 9.86
C LEU A 235 -27.35 20.39 9.81
N ALA A 236 -27.52 19.09 9.67
CA ALA A 236 -28.83 18.44 9.62
C ALA A 236 -29.62 18.66 10.90
N ILE A 237 -29.00 18.44 12.07
CA ILE A 237 -29.64 18.66 13.37
C ILE A 237 -30.07 20.13 13.51
N GLY A 238 -29.20 21.08 13.12
CA GLY A 238 -29.54 22.50 13.15
C GLY A 238 -30.73 22.87 12.26
N LEU A 239 -30.75 22.35 11.02
CA LEU A 239 -31.84 22.59 10.07
C LEU A 239 -33.14 21.90 10.50
N VAL A 240 -33.06 20.69 11.05
CA VAL A 240 -34.23 19.98 11.59
C VAL A 240 -34.79 20.75 12.81
N ALA A 241 -33.96 21.16 13.75
CA ALA A 241 -34.37 21.93 14.91
C ALA A 241 -35.08 23.24 14.48
N LEU A 242 -34.53 23.95 13.50
CA LEU A 242 -35.12 25.13 12.92
C LEU A 242 -36.48 24.84 12.25
N THR A 243 -36.56 23.76 11.50
CA THR A 243 -37.78 23.32 10.84
C THR A 243 -38.88 22.99 11.88
N VAL A 244 -38.52 22.23 12.92
CA VAL A 244 -39.46 21.89 14.02
C VAL A 244 -39.94 23.16 14.71
N PHE A 245 -39.01 24.05 15.06
CA PHE A 245 -39.33 25.31 15.73
C PHE A 245 -40.31 26.18 14.90
N VAL A 246 -40.04 26.41 13.63
CA VAL A 246 -40.90 27.19 12.75
C VAL A 246 -42.25 26.50 12.52
N SER A 247 -42.27 25.18 12.35
CA SER A 247 -43.52 24.41 12.14
C SER A 247 -44.42 24.45 13.36
N VAL A 248 -43.85 24.37 14.56
CA VAL A 248 -44.60 24.52 15.83
C VAL A 248 -45.18 25.92 15.96
N LEU A 249 -44.39 26.98 15.64
CA LEU A 249 -44.87 28.38 15.67
C LEU A 249 -46.02 28.59 14.66
N ARG A 250 -46.07 27.84 13.56
CA ARG A 250 -47.16 27.89 12.57
C ARG A 250 -48.36 27.06 12.94
N GLY A 251 -48.36 26.37 14.07
CA GLY A 251 -49.49 25.54 14.56
C GLY A 251 -49.65 24.23 13.81
N ASN A 252 -48.61 23.74 13.11
CA ASN A 252 -48.65 22.42 12.48
C ASN A 252 -48.74 21.31 13.53
N PRO A 253 -49.45 20.19 13.26
CA PRO A 253 -49.52 19.09 14.20
C PRO A 253 -48.15 18.55 14.59
N LEU A 254 -47.81 18.57 15.87
CA LEU A 254 -46.49 18.20 16.37
C LEU A 254 -46.04 16.79 15.90
N LEU A 255 -47.00 15.86 15.86
CA LEU A 255 -46.72 14.49 15.44
C LEU A 255 -46.24 14.39 13.97
N SER A 256 -46.86 15.14 13.06
CA SER A 256 -46.46 15.18 11.64
C SER A 256 -45.11 15.88 11.45
N VAL A 257 -44.84 16.91 12.27
CA VAL A 257 -43.55 17.61 12.27
C VAL A 257 -42.44 16.69 12.76
N LEU A 258 -42.72 15.91 13.80
CA LEU A 258 -41.72 14.98 14.39
C LEU A 258 -41.42 13.80 13.44
N GLU A 259 -42.44 13.21 12.83
CA GLU A 259 -42.27 12.16 11.81
C GLU A 259 -41.40 12.65 10.66
N PHE A 260 -41.65 13.84 10.18
CA PHE A 260 -40.91 14.40 9.08
C PHE A 260 -39.47 14.78 9.49
N ALA A 261 -39.28 15.33 10.68
CA ALA A 261 -37.99 15.62 11.25
C ALA A 261 -37.10 14.37 11.33
N LEU A 262 -37.65 13.23 11.76
CA LEU A 262 -36.98 11.95 11.78
C LEU A 262 -36.56 11.51 10.38
N VAL A 263 -37.44 11.60 9.40
CA VAL A 263 -37.16 11.20 8.02
C VAL A 263 -36.05 12.07 7.38
N VAL A 264 -36.06 13.38 7.61
CA VAL A 264 -35.04 14.31 7.14
C VAL A 264 -33.69 13.99 7.77
N THR A 265 -33.69 13.69 9.06
CA THR A 265 -32.48 13.31 9.80
C THR A 265 -31.89 12.00 9.23
N ILE A 266 -32.72 10.99 8.94
CA ILE A 266 -32.28 9.75 8.30
C ILE A 266 -31.67 10.03 6.92
N ALA A 267 -32.34 10.84 6.09
CA ALA A 267 -31.87 11.18 4.74
C ALA A 267 -30.54 11.97 4.73
N SER A 268 -30.26 12.69 5.83
CA SER A 268 -29.05 13.55 5.92
C SER A 268 -27.79 12.81 6.35
N VAL A 269 -27.91 11.61 6.93
CA VAL A 269 -26.75 10.83 7.40
C VAL A 269 -26.22 9.97 6.27
N PRO A 270 -24.96 10.14 5.87
CA PRO A 270 -24.35 9.35 4.78
C PRO A 270 -23.95 7.95 5.27
N VAL A 271 -24.94 7.07 5.50
CA VAL A 271 -24.77 5.72 6.08
C VAL A 271 -23.79 4.86 5.26
N ALA A 272 -23.90 4.90 3.94
CA ALA A 272 -23.07 4.11 3.04
C ALA A 272 -21.62 4.63 2.90
N LEU A 273 -21.28 5.80 3.45
CA LEU A 273 -19.98 6.44 3.21
C LEU A 273 -18.79 5.58 3.67
N PRO A 274 -18.74 5.05 4.91
CA PRO A 274 -17.63 4.20 5.35
C PRO A 274 -17.54 2.90 4.55
N ALA A 275 -18.68 2.27 4.28
CA ALA A 275 -18.76 0.99 3.58
C ALA A 275 -18.27 1.09 2.13
N VAL A 276 -18.76 2.06 1.36
CA VAL A 276 -18.29 2.27 -0.04
C VAL A 276 -16.80 2.57 -0.11
N LEU A 277 -16.27 3.29 0.88
CA LEU A 277 -14.83 3.55 0.95
C LEU A 277 -14.03 2.27 1.22
N SER A 278 -14.47 1.46 2.18
CA SER A 278 -13.84 0.17 2.48
C SER A 278 -13.88 -0.77 1.28
N VAL A 279 -15.02 -0.87 0.59
CA VAL A 279 -15.15 -1.66 -0.64
C VAL A 279 -14.24 -1.11 -1.74
N THR A 280 -14.17 0.21 -1.92
CA THR A 280 -13.29 0.82 -2.94
C THR A 280 -11.82 0.51 -2.67
N MET A 281 -11.37 0.60 -1.41
CA MET A 281 -10.02 0.23 -1.00
C MET A 281 -9.77 -1.28 -1.17
N ALA A 282 -10.70 -2.14 -0.77
CA ALA A 282 -10.57 -3.58 -0.91
C ALA A 282 -10.48 -4.03 -2.38
N VAL A 283 -11.35 -3.49 -3.26
CA VAL A 283 -11.27 -3.71 -4.71
C VAL A 283 -9.95 -3.19 -5.27
N GLY A 284 -9.51 -2.03 -4.81
CA GLY A 284 -8.23 -1.44 -5.17
C GLY A 284 -7.04 -2.30 -4.75
N ALA A 285 -7.01 -2.75 -3.51
CA ALA A 285 -5.98 -3.65 -2.98
C ALA A 285 -5.90 -4.97 -3.78
N ARG A 286 -7.06 -5.51 -4.19
CA ARG A 286 -7.11 -6.66 -5.10
C ARG A 286 -6.49 -6.38 -6.47
N HIS A 287 -6.71 -5.19 -7.03
CA HIS A 287 -6.08 -4.77 -8.29
C HIS A 287 -4.57 -4.58 -8.16
N LEU A 288 -4.10 -4.02 -7.04
CA LEU A 288 -2.67 -3.93 -6.70
C LEU A 288 -2.03 -5.30 -6.61
N ALA A 289 -2.65 -6.24 -5.89
CA ALA A 289 -2.18 -7.61 -5.75
C ALA A 289 -2.12 -8.36 -7.10
N ALA A 290 -3.06 -8.09 -8.02
CA ALA A 290 -3.01 -8.63 -9.38
C ALA A 290 -1.84 -8.07 -10.20
N ARG A 291 -1.29 -6.91 -9.80
CA ARG A 291 -0.10 -6.26 -10.36
C ARG A 291 1.15 -6.49 -9.53
N GLN A 292 1.17 -7.56 -8.74
CA GLN A 292 2.31 -7.98 -7.95
C GLN A 292 2.71 -7.05 -6.80
N ALA A 293 1.80 -6.18 -6.34
CA ALA A 293 1.98 -5.34 -5.16
C ALA A 293 0.87 -5.65 -4.14
N VAL A 294 1.23 -6.29 -3.03
CA VAL A 294 0.29 -6.68 -1.98
C VAL A 294 0.39 -5.70 -0.82
N VAL A 295 -0.73 -5.10 -0.44
CA VAL A 295 -0.79 -4.20 0.73
C VAL A 295 -1.07 -4.98 2.00
N SER A 296 -0.38 -4.63 3.09
CA SER A 296 -0.52 -5.25 4.41
C SER A 296 -1.82 -4.82 5.09
N HIS A 297 -2.24 -3.57 4.86
CA HIS A 297 -3.47 -2.99 5.38
C HIS A 297 -4.05 -1.97 4.41
N LEU A 298 -5.38 -1.78 4.43
CA LEU A 298 -6.07 -0.92 3.45
C LEU A 298 -5.61 0.56 3.46
N PRO A 299 -5.31 1.19 4.61
CA PRO A 299 -4.77 2.55 4.63
C PRO A 299 -3.49 2.76 3.83
N ALA A 300 -2.64 1.73 3.67
CA ALA A 300 -1.43 1.82 2.87
C ALA A 300 -1.66 2.22 1.40
N VAL A 301 -2.85 1.93 0.86
CA VAL A 301 -3.25 2.37 -0.48
C VAL A 301 -3.32 3.90 -0.58
N GLU A 302 -3.74 4.56 0.50
CA GLU A 302 -3.84 6.01 0.57
C GLU A 302 -2.45 6.65 0.58
N GLU A 303 -1.58 6.17 1.46
CA GLU A 303 -0.22 6.67 1.61
C GLU A 303 0.57 6.47 0.30
N LEU A 304 0.44 5.29 -0.31
CA LEU A 304 1.06 4.99 -1.60
C LEU A 304 0.64 5.97 -2.71
N GLY A 305 -0.64 6.38 -2.74
CA GLY A 305 -1.15 7.37 -3.68
C GLY A 305 -0.61 8.79 -3.45
N GLY A 306 -0.26 9.09 -2.21
CA GLY A 306 0.24 10.39 -1.75
C GLY A 306 1.74 10.60 -1.95
N ILE A 307 2.52 9.54 -2.18
CA ILE A 307 3.97 9.62 -2.33
C ILE A 307 4.38 10.72 -3.32
N ASP A 308 5.24 11.64 -2.87
CA ASP A 308 5.91 12.65 -3.69
C ASP A 308 7.44 12.48 -3.70
N VAL A 309 8.01 11.77 -2.71
CA VAL A 309 9.42 11.37 -2.68
C VAL A 309 9.50 9.85 -2.48
N LEU A 310 10.27 9.17 -3.32
CA LEU A 310 10.54 7.74 -3.19
C LEU A 310 12.04 7.51 -2.95
N CYS A 311 12.39 7.11 -1.74
CA CYS A 311 13.72 6.64 -1.39
C CYS A 311 13.85 5.18 -1.83
N SER A 312 14.61 4.96 -2.90
CA SER A 312 14.79 3.63 -3.50
C SER A 312 16.12 3.04 -3.10
N ASP A 313 16.10 1.84 -2.52
CA ASP A 313 17.36 1.08 -2.38
C ASP A 313 17.92 0.78 -3.77
N LYS A 314 19.26 0.75 -3.88
CA LYS A 314 19.96 0.47 -5.15
C LYS A 314 19.78 -0.97 -5.57
N THR A 315 20.18 -1.89 -4.66
CA THR A 315 20.37 -3.32 -4.96
C THR A 315 19.02 -4.04 -5.10
N GLY A 316 18.84 -4.78 -6.20
CA GLY A 316 17.59 -5.52 -6.44
C GLY A 316 16.37 -4.66 -6.81
N THR A 317 16.46 -3.32 -6.68
CA THR A 317 15.41 -2.37 -7.06
C THR A 317 15.76 -1.61 -8.33
N LEU A 318 16.84 -0.82 -8.30
CA LEU A 318 17.35 -0.09 -9.46
C LEU A 318 18.30 -0.95 -10.28
N THR A 319 18.98 -1.91 -9.67
CA THR A 319 19.91 -2.84 -10.28
C THR A 319 19.41 -4.29 -10.24
N GLU A 320 20.07 -5.18 -10.99
CA GLU A 320 19.64 -6.58 -11.11
C GLU A 320 19.98 -7.44 -9.88
N ASN A 321 20.75 -6.93 -8.93
CA ASN A 321 21.36 -7.69 -7.82
C ASN A 321 22.18 -8.88 -8.31
N ARG A 322 22.93 -8.67 -9.39
CA ARG A 322 23.77 -9.67 -10.05
C ARG A 322 25.06 -9.02 -10.52
N LEU A 323 26.21 -9.57 -10.15
CA LEU A 323 27.46 -9.12 -10.74
C LEU A 323 27.51 -9.49 -12.22
N ALA A 324 28.04 -8.56 -13.02
CA ALA A 324 28.33 -8.77 -14.44
C ALA A 324 29.67 -8.12 -14.81
N VAL A 325 30.29 -8.61 -15.86
CA VAL A 325 31.48 -7.94 -16.46
C VAL A 325 30.97 -6.75 -17.24
N ALA A 326 31.23 -5.54 -16.72
CA ALA A 326 30.79 -4.28 -17.31
C ALA A 326 31.74 -3.75 -18.38
N ARG A 327 33.06 -3.88 -18.13
CA ARG A 327 34.14 -3.43 -19.02
C ARG A 327 35.33 -4.37 -18.94
N THR A 328 36.15 -4.35 -19.97
CA THR A 328 37.45 -5.05 -20.05
C THR A 328 38.55 -4.08 -20.43
N TRP A 329 39.71 -4.25 -19.84
CA TRP A 329 40.97 -3.68 -20.33
C TRP A 329 41.90 -4.85 -20.68
N ARG A 330 42.60 -4.77 -21.81
CA ARG A 330 43.42 -5.83 -22.38
C ARG A 330 44.88 -5.40 -22.55
N ALA A 331 45.80 -6.31 -22.30
CA ALA A 331 47.19 -6.14 -22.66
C ALA A 331 47.37 -6.16 -24.21
N ASP A 332 48.46 -5.57 -24.71
CA ASP A 332 48.72 -5.52 -26.13
C ASP A 332 48.79 -6.92 -26.76
N GLY A 333 48.04 -7.11 -27.85
CA GLY A 333 47.97 -8.37 -28.58
C GLY A 333 47.01 -9.40 -28.00
N VAL A 334 46.27 -9.12 -26.92
CA VAL A 334 45.22 -9.98 -26.30
C VAL A 334 43.84 -9.57 -26.81
N THR A 335 43.02 -10.54 -27.17
CA THR A 335 41.60 -10.32 -27.54
C THR A 335 40.71 -10.44 -26.31
N ASP A 336 39.46 -9.87 -26.38
CA ASP A 336 38.48 -10.03 -25.31
C ASP A 336 38.11 -11.50 -25.08
N ASP A 337 38.00 -12.26 -26.16
CA ASP A 337 37.68 -13.72 -26.09
C ASP A 337 38.80 -14.49 -25.38
N GLU A 338 40.08 -14.16 -25.61
CA GLU A 338 41.21 -14.78 -24.92
C GLU A 338 41.21 -14.41 -23.42
N LEU A 339 40.97 -13.14 -23.09
CA LEU A 339 40.92 -12.66 -21.73
C LEU A 339 39.76 -13.35 -20.96
N LEU A 340 38.57 -13.35 -21.53
CA LEU A 340 37.39 -13.93 -20.91
C LEU A 340 37.48 -15.46 -20.82
N THR A 341 38.04 -16.13 -21.84
CA THR A 341 38.29 -17.56 -21.79
C THR A 341 39.27 -17.93 -20.68
N ALA A 342 40.38 -17.21 -20.57
CA ALA A 342 41.35 -17.46 -19.50
C ALA A 342 40.75 -17.20 -18.09
N ALA A 343 39.98 -16.13 -17.96
CA ALA A 343 39.26 -15.85 -16.72
C ALA A 343 38.25 -16.96 -16.37
N ALA A 344 37.50 -17.46 -17.35
CA ALA A 344 36.50 -18.52 -17.17
C ALA A 344 37.15 -19.88 -16.81
N LEU A 345 38.31 -20.22 -17.37
CA LEU A 345 39.07 -21.40 -17.00
C LEU A 345 39.54 -21.38 -15.53
N ALA A 346 39.69 -20.18 -14.95
CA ALA A 346 39.99 -20.00 -13.53
C ALA A 346 38.75 -19.86 -12.65
N CYS A 347 37.55 -20.26 -13.16
CA CYS A 347 36.27 -20.33 -12.43
C CYS A 347 35.87 -21.77 -12.14
N ARG A 348 34.99 -21.96 -11.15
CA ARG A 348 34.38 -23.23 -10.81
C ARG A 348 32.87 -23.10 -10.78
N PRO A 349 32.17 -23.60 -11.81
CA PRO A 349 30.68 -23.45 -11.90
C PRO A 349 29.93 -24.05 -10.74
N GLU A 350 30.44 -25.12 -10.11
CA GLU A 350 29.82 -25.87 -9.03
C GLU A 350 29.72 -25.06 -7.73
N ASP A 351 30.70 -24.17 -7.49
CA ASP A 351 30.75 -23.35 -6.26
C ASP A 351 29.72 -22.22 -6.27
N ARG A 352 29.14 -21.89 -7.44
CA ARG A 352 28.16 -20.83 -7.64
C ARG A 352 28.57 -19.46 -7.07
N ASP A 353 29.90 -19.20 -7.04
CA ASP A 353 30.40 -17.90 -6.59
C ASP A 353 29.90 -16.79 -7.53
N PRO A 354 29.40 -15.65 -7.03
CA PRO A 354 28.87 -14.57 -7.89
C PRO A 354 29.88 -13.99 -8.87
N ILE A 355 31.16 -13.93 -8.51
CA ILE A 355 32.25 -13.44 -9.41
C ILE A 355 32.48 -14.45 -10.51
N ASP A 356 32.53 -15.73 -10.17
CA ASP A 356 32.71 -16.81 -11.13
C ASP A 356 31.57 -16.87 -12.13
N LEU A 357 30.31 -16.77 -11.64
CA LEU A 357 29.11 -16.73 -12.49
C LEU A 357 29.15 -15.52 -13.45
N ALA A 358 29.53 -14.34 -12.96
CA ALA A 358 29.64 -13.13 -13.80
C ALA A 358 30.66 -13.29 -14.92
N VAL A 359 31.78 -13.93 -14.65
CA VAL A 359 32.85 -14.21 -15.64
C VAL A 359 32.40 -15.26 -16.65
N LEU A 360 31.76 -16.33 -16.17
CA LEU A 360 31.22 -17.42 -17.02
C LEU A 360 30.13 -16.93 -17.96
N ASP A 361 29.22 -16.07 -17.47
CA ASP A 361 28.17 -15.46 -18.28
C ASP A 361 28.71 -14.56 -19.42
N ALA A 362 29.82 -13.89 -19.16
CA ALA A 362 30.47 -13.00 -20.14
C ALA A 362 31.38 -13.73 -21.14
N ALA A 363 31.75 -14.97 -20.83
CA ALA A 363 32.72 -15.75 -21.63
C ALA A 363 32.07 -16.32 -22.91
N PRO A 364 32.85 -16.65 -23.95
CA PRO A 364 32.37 -17.33 -25.14
C PRO A 364 31.62 -18.65 -24.81
N PRO A 365 30.60 -19.05 -25.60
CA PRO A 365 29.79 -20.23 -25.28
C PRO A 365 30.51 -21.56 -25.33
N ASP A 366 31.64 -21.65 -26.10
CA ASP A 366 32.42 -22.89 -26.32
C ASP A 366 33.64 -22.96 -25.38
N LEU A 367 33.44 -22.87 -24.07
CA LEU A 367 34.49 -22.92 -23.07
C LEU A 367 35.09 -24.35 -22.94
N PRO A 368 36.44 -24.49 -23.06
CA PRO A 368 37.08 -25.78 -22.91
C PRO A 368 37.34 -26.14 -21.43
N LEU A 369 36.28 -26.15 -20.58
CA LEU A 369 36.38 -26.45 -19.15
C LEU A 369 36.87 -27.88 -18.88
N ASP A 370 36.64 -28.80 -19.80
CA ASP A 370 37.11 -30.19 -19.77
C ASP A 370 38.64 -30.36 -19.83
N ARG A 371 39.36 -29.27 -20.17
CA ARG A 371 40.82 -29.22 -20.25
C ARG A 371 41.48 -28.81 -18.93
N VAL A 372 40.68 -28.39 -17.93
CA VAL A 372 41.22 -28.05 -16.60
C VAL A 372 41.48 -29.35 -15.83
N THR A 373 42.76 -29.53 -15.44
CA THR A 373 43.24 -30.75 -14.77
C THR A 373 43.47 -30.56 -13.27
N ASP A 374 43.77 -29.32 -12.84
CA ASP A 374 43.94 -28.98 -11.44
C ASP A 374 43.34 -27.58 -11.18
N PHE A 375 42.67 -27.38 -10.05
CA PHE A 375 42.02 -26.13 -9.67
C PHE A 375 42.34 -25.78 -8.21
N ARG A 376 42.86 -24.58 -7.99
CA ARG A 376 43.01 -24.01 -6.65
C ARG A 376 41.90 -22.98 -6.40
N PRO A 377 41.02 -23.24 -5.44
CA PRO A 377 39.94 -22.32 -5.11
C PRO A 377 40.48 -21.01 -4.53
N PHE A 378 39.59 -20.01 -4.46
CA PHE A 378 39.91 -18.73 -3.84
C PHE A 378 40.33 -18.90 -2.40
N ASP A 379 41.42 -18.29 -2.01
CA ASP A 379 41.94 -18.26 -0.64
C ASP A 379 42.13 -16.79 -0.23
N PRO A 380 41.62 -16.38 0.95
CA PRO A 380 41.71 -15.00 1.45
C PRO A 380 43.13 -14.48 1.64
N VAL A 381 44.10 -15.35 1.78
CA VAL A 381 45.51 -14.97 1.93
C VAL A 381 46.17 -14.70 0.57
N SER A 382 46.04 -15.64 -0.36
CA SER A 382 46.54 -15.50 -1.74
C SER A 382 45.70 -14.60 -2.63
N LYS A 383 44.40 -14.36 -2.28
CA LYS A 383 43.41 -13.52 -2.94
C LYS A 383 43.27 -13.77 -4.45
N ARG A 384 43.39 -15.02 -4.87
CA ARG A 384 43.28 -15.46 -6.27
C ARG A 384 42.80 -16.90 -6.38
N THR A 385 42.26 -17.24 -7.56
CA THR A 385 42.05 -18.63 -8.01
C THR A 385 43.11 -18.98 -9.04
N GLU A 386 43.46 -20.27 -9.18
CA GLU A 386 44.42 -20.76 -10.19
C GLU A 386 43.91 -22.06 -10.78
N ALA A 387 44.04 -22.21 -12.09
CA ALA A 387 43.73 -23.45 -12.79
C ALA A 387 44.85 -23.86 -13.71
N ARG A 388 45.12 -25.18 -13.85
CA ARG A 388 46.01 -25.78 -14.81
C ARG A 388 45.24 -26.32 -15.97
N VAL A 389 45.73 -26.02 -17.19
CA VAL A 389 45.14 -26.45 -18.46
C VAL A 389 46.19 -27.22 -19.25
N ASP A 390 45.88 -28.45 -19.65
CA ASP A 390 46.83 -29.33 -20.29
C ASP A 390 46.89 -29.25 -21.83
N LYS A 391 45.80 -28.80 -22.48
CA LYS A 391 45.68 -28.79 -23.97
C LYS A 391 45.30 -27.41 -24.48
N PRO A 392 45.82 -26.96 -25.67
CA PRO A 392 46.74 -27.67 -26.58
C PRO A 392 48.19 -27.74 -26.06
N SER A 393 48.57 -26.83 -25.17
CA SER A 393 49.85 -26.82 -24.46
C SER A 393 49.66 -26.57 -22.96
N PRO A 394 50.45 -27.22 -22.10
CA PRO A 394 50.34 -27.03 -20.65
C PRO A 394 50.62 -25.59 -20.26
N HIS A 395 49.64 -24.96 -19.57
CA HIS A 395 49.74 -23.62 -19.01
C HIS A 395 48.87 -23.48 -17.75
N ALA A 396 49.15 -22.47 -16.96
CA ALA A 396 48.28 -22.12 -15.85
C ALA A 396 47.60 -20.78 -16.10
N VAL A 397 46.37 -20.66 -15.64
CA VAL A 397 45.59 -19.38 -15.63
C VAL A 397 45.23 -19.00 -14.20
N THR A 398 45.20 -17.71 -13.92
CA THR A 398 44.81 -17.19 -12.61
C THR A 398 44.01 -15.93 -12.74
N LYS A 399 43.03 -15.74 -11.87
CA LYS A 399 42.31 -14.49 -11.66
C LYS A 399 42.33 -14.11 -10.21
N GLY A 400 42.37 -12.81 -9.91
CA GLY A 400 42.41 -12.36 -8.53
C GLY A 400 42.53 -10.86 -8.37
N ALA A 401 42.83 -10.46 -7.14
CA ALA A 401 43.03 -9.05 -6.81
C ALA A 401 44.12 -8.43 -7.67
N PRO A 402 43.91 -7.25 -8.28
CA PRO A 402 44.88 -6.63 -9.22
C PRO A 402 46.27 -6.54 -8.66
N GLN A 403 46.42 -6.14 -7.39
CA GLN A 403 47.74 -6.00 -6.75
C GLN A 403 48.50 -7.34 -6.64
N ILE A 404 47.74 -8.42 -6.43
CA ILE A 404 48.34 -9.77 -6.30
C ILE A 404 48.78 -10.28 -7.68
N ILE A 405 47.93 -10.12 -8.69
CA ILE A 405 48.25 -10.55 -10.04
C ILE A 405 49.43 -9.72 -10.63
N ALA A 406 49.43 -8.41 -10.40
CA ALA A 406 50.54 -7.52 -10.81
C ALA A 406 51.85 -7.96 -10.18
N ALA A 407 51.87 -8.38 -8.91
CA ALA A 407 53.04 -8.89 -8.22
C ALA A 407 53.58 -10.22 -8.81
N LEU A 408 52.73 -11.02 -9.45
CA LEU A 408 53.12 -12.22 -10.18
C LEU A 408 53.77 -11.92 -11.55
N CYS A 409 53.32 -10.82 -12.18
CA CYS A 409 53.68 -10.43 -13.53
C CYS A 409 54.79 -9.34 -13.58
N THR A 410 55.73 -9.35 -12.68
CA THR A 410 56.74 -8.28 -12.47
C THR A 410 57.64 -8.00 -13.69
N ALA A 411 57.80 -8.93 -14.64
CA ALA A 411 58.55 -8.77 -15.87
C ALA A 411 57.74 -8.23 -17.06
N ASP A 412 56.39 -8.00 -16.85
CA ASP A 412 55.48 -7.63 -17.92
C ASP A 412 55.25 -6.11 -17.96
N SER A 413 55.50 -5.50 -19.13
CA SER A 413 55.30 -4.07 -19.36
C SER A 413 53.82 -3.64 -19.31
N SER A 414 52.90 -4.58 -19.47
CA SER A 414 51.46 -4.33 -19.42
C SER A 414 50.93 -4.00 -18.00
N VAL A 415 51.73 -4.27 -16.96
CA VAL A 415 51.35 -4.01 -15.55
C VAL A 415 51.07 -2.54 -15.29
N THR A 416 51.82 -1.61 -15.92
CA THR A 416 51.59 -0.17 -15.75
C THR A 416 50.25 0.25 -16.34
N GLY A 417 49.95 -0.16 -17.57
CA GLY A 417 48.64 0.13 -18.20
C GLY A 417 47.44 -0.52 -17.45
N ALA A 418 47.67 -1.70 -16.86
CA ALA A 418 46.66 -2.32 -16.04
C ALA A 418 46.37 -1.54 -14.73
N ALA A 419 47.42 -0.95 -14.13
CA ALA A 419 47.24 -0.11 -12.93
C ALA A 419 46.42 1.14 -13.24
N ASP A 420 46.68 1.81 -14.37
CA ASP A 420 45.90 2.95 -14.83
C ASP A 420 44.42 2.56 -15.08
N ALA A 421 44.22 1.39 -15.73
CA ALA A 421 42.84 0.88 -15.94
C ALA A 421 42.10 0.51 -14.64
N VAL A 422 42.82 -0.05 -13.66
CA VAL A 422 42.25 -0.34 -12.34
C VAL A 422 41.84 0.96 -11.64
N GLU A 423 42.65 2.02 -11.74
CA GLU A 423 42.35 3.33 -11.19
C GLU A 423 41.14 3.99 -11.90
N GLU A 424 41.10 3.91 -13.24
CA GLU A 424 39.93 4.35 -14.01
C GLU A 424 38.67 3.59 -13.62
N PHE A 425 38.73 2.26 -13.52
CA PHE A 425 37.57 1.45 -13.12
C PHE A 425 37.13 1.75 -11.69
N ALA A 426 38.08 1.95 -10.78
CA ALA A 426 37.74 2.35 -9.40
C ALA A 426 37.10 3.74 -9.33
N ALA A 427 37.54 4.69 -10.17
CA ALA A 427 36.92 6.01 -10.26
C ALA A 427 35.46 5.96 -10.73
N HIS A 428 35.11 4.96 -11.55
CA HIS A 428 33.72 4.67 -11.98
C HIS A 428 32.99 3.68 -11.05
N GLY A 429 33.59 3.33 -9.91
CA GLY A 429 32.96 2.45 -8.93
C GLY A 429 32.96 0.96 -9.29
N TYR A 430 33.70 0.53 -10.30
CA TYR A 430 33.77 -0.88 -10.64
C TYR A 430 34.72 -1.64 -9.72
N ARG A 431 34.38 -2.90 -9.42
CA ARG A 431 35.31 -3.83 -8.77
C ARG A 431 36.20 -4.46 -9.81
N SER A 432 37.51 -4.33 -9.67
CA SER A 432 38.49 -4.84 -10.62
C SER A 432 38.97 -6.25 -10.28
N LEU A 433 39.14 -7.08 -11.30
CA LEU A 433 39.68 -8.42 -11.24
C LEU A 433 40.70 -8.59 -12.37
N SER A 434 41.98 -8.84 -12.04
CA SER A 434 43.02 -9.07 -13.04
C SER A 434 43.16 -10.55 -13.38
N VAL A 435 43.54 -10.82 -14.62
CA VAL A 435 43.69 -12.17 -15.19
C VAL A 435 45.10 -12.30 -15.81
N ALA A 436 45.78 -13.42 -15.48
CA ALA A 436 47.10 -13.73 -16.04
C ALA A 436 47.18 -15.21 -16.45
N ARG A 437 48.15 -15.49 -17.36
CA ARG A 437 48.45 -16.81 -17.88
C ARG A 437 49.95 -17.04 -17.87
N THR A 438 50.40 -18.26 -17.61
CA THR A 438 51.83 -18.63 -17.78
C THR A 438 52.17 -18.87 -19.24
N ALA A 439 53.36 -18.43 -19.64
CA ALA A 439 53.88 -18.75 -20.98
C ALA A 439 54.26 -20.22 -21.07
N GLU A 440 54.29 -20.73 -22.32
CA GLU A 440 54.81 -22.06 -22.60
C GLU A 440 56.29 -22.19 -22.27
N GLY A 441 56.64 -23.06 -21.35
CA GLY A 441 57.99 -23.54 -21.09
C GLY A 441 58.85 -22.74 -20.07
N ASP A 442 58.50 -21.52 -19.67
CA ASP A 442 59.25 -20.75 -18.69
C ASP A 442 58.58 -20.55 -17.33
N GLY A 443 57.31 -20.83 -17.26
CA GLY A 443 56.47 -20.69 -16.04
C GLY A 443 56.28 -19.23 -15.58
N ALA A 444 56.70 -18.24 -16.38
CA ALA A 444 56.49 -16.83 -16.05
C ALA A 444 55.06 -16.40 -16.28
N TRP A 445 54.52 -15.60 -15.39
CA TRP A 445 53.15 -15.07 -15.48
C TRP A 445 53.11 -13.82 -16.40
N HIS A 446 52.19 -13.85 -17.37
CA HIS A 446 51.89 -12.73 -18.25
C HIS A 446 50.49 -12.23 -18.01
N LEU A 447 50.36 -10.92 -17.84
CA LEU A 447 49.07 -10.26 -17.64
C LEU A 447 48.28 -10.26 -18.97
N LEU A 448 47.09 -10.78 -18.94
CA LEU A 448 46.16 -10.74 -20.07
C LEU A 448 45.25 -9.51 -20.04
N GLY A 449 44.81 -9.08 -18.85
CA GLY A 449 43.96 -7.92 -18.75
C GLY A 449 43.29 -7.77 -17.37
N VAL A 450 42.37 -6.81 -17.33
CA VAL A 450 41.57 -6.47 -16.15
C VAL A 450 40.07 -6.49 -16.52
N LEU A 451 39.26 -7.15 -15.71
CA LEU A 451 37.81 -7.17 -15.79
C LEU A 451 37.24 -6.19 -14.78
N ALA A 452 36.34 -5.34 -15.20
CA ALA A 452 35.52 -4.48 -14.34
C ALA A 452 34.19 -5.15 -14.07
N LEU A 453 33.87 -5.39 -12.80
CA LEU A 453 32.64 -6.02 -12.35
C LEU A 453 31.74 -4.99 -11.69
N ALA A 454 30.46 -5.00 -12.06
CA ALA A 454 29.41 -4.16 -11.47
C ALA A 454 28.11 -4.92 -11.39
N ASP A 455 27.19 -4.41 -10.56
CA ASP A 455 25.80 -4.79 -10.57
C ASP A 455 25.06 -3.85 -11.56
N PRO A 456 24.64 -4.33 -12.74
CA PRO A 456 24.11 -3.47 -13.78
C PRO A 456 22.75 -2.91 -13.40
N PRO A 457 22.44 -1.66 -13.80
CA PRO A 457 21.08 -1.15 -13.76
C PRO A 457 20.13 -2.05 -14.55
N ARG A 458 18.92 -2.21 -14.07
CA ARG A 458 17.88 -2.92 -14.82
C ARG A 458 17.53 -2.16 -16.10
N ALA A 459 17.19 -2.88 -17.13
CA ALA A 459 16.90 -2.31 -18.46
C ALA A 459 15.75 -1.28 -18.44
N ASP A 460 14.80 -1.42 -17.51
CA ASP A 460 13.64 -0.54 -17.36
C ASP A 460 13.81 0.59 -16.34
N SER A 461 14.92 0.66 -15.60
CA SER A 461 15.09 1.60 -14.48
C SER A 461 15.08 3.06 -14.92
N ALA A 462 15.80 3.41 -15.98
CA ALA A 462 15.84 4.80 -16.48
C ALA A 462 14.47 5.28 -16.96
N ASP A 463 13.77 4.49 -17.75
CA ASP A 463 12.42 4.81 -18.22
C ASP A 463 11.43 4.92 -17.05
N THR A 464 11.63 4.10 -16.04
CA THR A 464 10.79 4.10 -14.84
C THR A 464 11.01 5.34 -13.96
N VAL A 465 12.25 5.82 -13.83
CA VAL A 465 12.55 7.11 -13.17
C VAL A 465 11.88 8.26 -13.89
N VAL A 466 11.91 8.30 -15.23
CA VAL A 466 11.19 9.30 -16.02
C VAL A 466 9.68 9.19 -15.80
N ALA A 467 9.14 7.98 -15.76
CA ALA A 467 7.71 7.76 -15.49
C ALA A 467 7.29 8.20 -14.08
N ALA A 468 8.13 7.95 -13.06
CA ALA A 468 7.92 8.41 -11.69
C ALA A 468 7.88 9.94 -11.61
N ARG A 469 8.86 10.61 -12.23
CA ARG A 469 8.88 12.09 -12.32
C ARG A 469 7.66 12.65 -13.06
N GLY A 470 7.19 11.95 -14.10
CA GLY A 470 5.94 12.29 -14.81
C GLY A 470 4.70 12.17 -13.92
N LEU A 471 4.78 11.43 -12.83
CA LEU A 471 3.79 11.34 -11.77
C LEU A 471 4.05 12.32 -10.60
N GLY A 472 5.05 13.21 -10.70
CA GLY A 472 5.43 14.12 -9.62
C GLY A 472 6.02 13.39 -8.41
N VAL A 473 6.71 12.27 -8.64
CA VAL A 473 7.46 11.52 -7.62
C VAL A 473 8.94 11.75 -7.87
N ASP A 474 9.62 12.37 -6.91
CA ASP A 474 11.08 12.52 -6.91
C ASP A 474 11.71 11.22 -6.39
N VAL A 475 12.55 10.59 -7.20
CA VAL A 475 13.21 9.33 -6.81
C VAL A 475 14.62 9.64 -6.34
N LYS A 476 14.93 9.22 -5.11
CA LYS A 476 16.25 9.36 -4.48
C LYS A 476 16.85 7.98 -4.23
N MET A 477 18.05 7.75 -4.68
CA MET A 477 18.75 6.48 -4.44
C MET A 477 19.36 6.45 -3.04
N VAL A 478 19.24 5.30 -2.36
CA VAL A 478 19.85 5.06 -1.05
C VAL A 478 20.70 3.79 -1.12
N THR A 479 22.01 3.85 -0.81
CA THR A 479 22.89 2.69 -0.92
C THR A 479 23.99 2.68 0.15
N GLY A 480 24.38 1.48 0.60
CA GLY A 480 25.56 1.26 1.42
C GLY A 480 26.90 1.30 0.64
N ASP A 481 26.84 1.36 -0.70
CA ASP A 481 28.02 1.39 -1.55
C ASP A 481 28.83 2.68 -1.42
N GLN A 482 30.05 2.66 -1.91
CA GLN A 482 30.90 3.87 -2.01
C GLN A 482 30.27 4.94 -2.89
N VAL A 483 30.58 6.21 -2.61
CA VAL A 483 30.02 7.37 -3.32
C VAL A 483 30.23 7.30 -4.83
N ALA A 484 31.39 6.81 -5.29
CA ALA A 484 31.68 6.68 -6.72
C ALA A 484 30.74 5.70 -7.42
N ILE A 485 30.45 4.54 -6.79
CA ILE A 485 29.49 3.55 -7.29
C ILE A 485 28.08 4.13 -7.32
N GLY A 486 27.66 4.74 -6.20
CA GLY A 486 26.34 5.37 -6.10
C GLY A 486 26.14 6.45 -7.17
N ARG A 487 27.14 7.32 -7.36
CA ARG A 487 27.05 8.39 -8.37
C ARG A 487 26.94 7.84 -9.79
N GLN A 488 27.73 6.81 -10.13
CA GLN A 488 27.67 6.18 -11.45
C GLN A 488 26.28 5.59 -11.71
N VAL A 489 25.75 4.80 -10.78
CA VAL A 489 24.39 4.21 -10.94
C VAL A 489 23.33 5.30 -11.02
N ALA A 490 23.40 6.36 -10.20
CA ALA A 490 22.44 7.45 -10.24
C ALA A 490 22.43 8.17 -11.59
N GLN A 491 23.61 8.38 -12.20
CA GLN A 491 23.74 8.94 -13.55
C GLN A 491 23.20 7.99 -14.62
N ASP A 492 23.51 6.71 -14.56
CA ASP A 492 23.08 5.70 -15.54
C ASP A 492 21.55 5.55 -15.58
N VAL A 493 20.87 5.69 -14.42
CA VAL A 493 19.40 5.64 -14.35
C VAL A 493 18.73 7.01 -14.45
N GLY A 494 19.51 8.10 -14.66
CA GLY A 494 18.97 9.44 -14.87
C GLY A 494 18.46 10.16 -13.63
N LEU A 495 18.92 9.80 -12.42
CA LEU A 495 18.55 10.50 -11.17
C LEU A 495 19.26 11.84 -11.05
N GLY A 496 20.58 11.88 -11.33
CA GLY A 496 21.43 13.05 -11.21
C GLY A 496 22.79 12.68 -10.64
N ASP A 497 23.59 13.68 -10.22
CA ASP A 497 24.96 13.49 -9.73
C ASP A 497 25.19 13.96 -8.28
N ARG A 498 24.17 14.55 -7.65
CA ARG A 498 24.23 15.05 -6.26
C ARG A 498 24.01 13.91 -5.26
N VAL A 499 25.04 13.04 -5.15
CA VAL A 499 25.03 11.92 -4.20
C VAL A 499 25.81 12.33 -2.95
N LEU A 500 25.11 12.40 -1.80
CA LEU A 500 25.69 12.73 -0.50
C LEU A 500 26.29 11.49 0.15
N ALA A 501 27.43 11.66 0.83
CA ALA A 501 28.01 10.62 1.68
C ALA A 501 27.35 10.60 3.07
N ALA A 502 27.49 9.49 3.78
CA ALA A 502 26.94 9.34 5.13
C ALA A 502 27.43 10.37 6.13
N ASP A 503 28.72 10.76 6.07
CA ASP A 503 29.33 11.78 6.92
C ASP A 503 28.73 13.18 6.70
N GLU A 504 28.25 13.48 5.52
CA GLU A 504 27.51 14.70 5.23
C GLU A 504 26.11 14.72 5.85
N ILE A 505 25.56 13.53 6.14
CA ILE A 505 24.26 13.37 6.84
C ILE A 505 24.46 13.46 8.36
N ASP A 506 25.61 13.03 8.87
CA ASP A 506 25.88 12.93 10.32
C ASP A 506 26.19 14.24 11.02
N GLY A 507 26.40 15.32 10.33
CA GLY A 507 26.66 16.72 10.76
C GLY A 507 26.60 17.03 12.27
N SER A 508 27.52 16.44 13.07
CA SER A 508 27.71 16.47 14.53
C SER A 508 26.97 15.36 15.31
N ARG A 509 27.78 14.43 15.85
CA ARG A 509 27.55 13.38 16.85
C ARG A 509 26.15 12.81 17.03
N PRO A 510 26.00 11.48 17.02
CA PRO A 510 24.75 10.83 17.34
C PRO A 510 24.32 11.17 18.77
N SER A 511 23.25 11.93 18.92
CA SER A 511 22.58 12.07 20.18
C SER A 511 21.68 10.84 20.37
N PRO A 512 21.74 10.13 21.50
CA PRO A 512 20.91 8.95 21.75
C PRO A 512 19.41 9.28 21.96
N ALA A 513 18.98 10.51 21.77
CA ALA A 513 17.58 10.90 21.86
C ALA A 513 16.93 10.83 20.46
N ALA A 514 16.18 9.75 20.21
CA ALA A 514 15.39 9.53 19.00
C ALA A 514 14.28 10.57 18.73
N GLU A 515 14.15 11.60 19.56
CA GLU A 515 13.10 12.63 19.53
C GLU A 515 13.60 14.07 19.23
N ALA A 516 14.89 14.26 18.94
CA ALA A 516 15.39 15.61 18.60
C ALA A 516 14.82 16.08 17.26
N ASP A 517 14.35 17.32 17.18
CA ASP A 517 13.95 17.99 15.94
C ASP A 517 15.05 17.88 14.89
N VAL A 518 14.66 17.54 13.65
CA VAL A 518 15.58 17.45 12.52
C VAL A 518 16.16 18.83 12.24
N ASP A 519 17.49 18.94 12.12
CA ASP A 519 18.15 20.18 11.74
C ASP A 519 17.63 20.66 10.37
N PRO A 520 17.06 21.88 10.28
CA PRO A 520 16.57 22.41 9.01
C PRO A 520 17.60 22.43 7.88
N ALA A 521 18.90 22.66 8.21
CA ALA A 521 19.98 22.66 7.23
C ALA A 521 20.28 21.26 6.70
N LEU A 522 20.12 20.23 7.54
CA LEU A 522 20.18 18.84 7.09
C LEU A 522 19.00 18.52 6.18
N ALA A 523 17.79 18.92 6.57
CA ALA A 523 16.59 18.68 5.78
C ALA A 523 16.69 19.32 4.37
N ASP A 524 17.24 20.53 4.25
CA ASP A 524 17.49 21.21 2.97
C ASP A 524 18.48 20.44 2.09
N ARG A 525 19.57 19.92 2.65
CA ARG A 525 20.56 19.13 1.90
C ARG A 525 19.97 17.82 1.41
N VAL A 526 19.23 17.13 2.29
CA VAL A 526 18.56 15.85 1.98
C VAL A 526 17.49 16.03 0.90
N GLU A 527 16.71 17.09 0.96
CA GLU A 527 15.68 17.42 -0.03
C GLU A 527 16.30 17.66 -1.43
N GLN A 528 17.45 18.33 -1.49
CA GLN A 528 18.12 18.67 -2.74
C GLN A 528 19.01 17.55 -3.32
N ALA A 529 19.28 16.47 -2.58
CA ALA A 529 20.11 15.37 -3.03
C ALA A 529 19.38 14.46 -4.02
N ASP A 530 20.10 13.90 -4.98
CA ASP A 530 19.62 12.89 -5.92
C ASP A 530 19.80 11.46 -5.36
N GLY A 531 20.71 11.31 -4.38
CA GLY A 531 20.94 10.05 -3.71
C GLY A 531 21.90 10.14 -2.52
N PHE A 532 22.06 9.00 -1.85
CA PHE A 532 22.85 8.86 -0.62
C PHE A 532 23.67 7.58 -0.70
N ALA A 533 24.96 7.68 -0.36
CA ALA A 533 25.92 6.59 -0.41
C ALA A 533 26.62 6.36 0.95
N GLN A 534 27.17 5.17 1.15
CA GLN A 534 27.79 4.71 2.41
C GLN A 534 26.81 4.75 3.59
N VAL A 535 25.51 4.56 3.30
CA VAL A 535 24.40 4.74 4.25
C VAL A 535 24.25 3.49 5.11
N TRP A 536 24.22 3.67 6.44
CA TRP A 536 23.88 2.67 7.42
C TRP A 536 22.38 2.73 7.77
N PRO A 537 21.80 1.74 8.46
CA PRO A 537 20.36 1.71 8.79
C PRO A 537 19.85 2.98 9.47
N GLU A 538 20.61 3.54 10.41
CA GLU A 538 20.28 4.77 11.13
C GLU A 538 20.19 5.99 10.19
N HIS A 539 21.05 6.05 9.17
CA HIS A 539 21.00 7.11 8.18
C HIS A 539 19.75 7.01 7.31
N LYS A 540 19.34 5.77 6.91
CA LYS A 540 18.09 5.55 6.15
C LYS A 540 16.89 6.12 6.91
N TYR A 541 16.80 5.82 8.21
CA TYR A 541 15.76 6.37 9.09
C TYR A 541 15.79 7.91 9.16
N ARG A 542 16.98 8.51 9.32
CA ARG A 542 17.16 9.98 9.39
C ARG A 542 16.81 10.68 8.09
N ILE A 543 17.15 10.10 6.93
CA ILE A 543 16.79 10.62 5.61
C ILE A 543 15.27 10.70 5.48
N VAL A 544 14.56 9.63 5.82
CA VAL A 544 13.08 9.60 5.79
C VAL A 544 12.51 10.71 6.70
N ARG A 545 12.97 10.80 7.95
CA ARG A 545 12.51 11.84 8.87
C ARG A 545 12.81 13.26 8.40
N ALA A 546 13.97 13.47 7.78
CA ALA A 546 14.35 14.78 7.23
C ALA A 546 13.38 15.21 6.12
N LEU A 547 13.03 14.33 5.20
CA LEU A 547 12.05 14.60 4.16
C LEU A 547 10.65 14.81 4.71
N GLN A 548 10.21 13.99 5.67
CA GLN A 548 8.91 14.15 6.35
C GLN A 548 8.82 15.50 7.09
N SER A 549 9.92 16.00 7.68
CA SER A 549 9.96 17.30 8.36
C SER A 549 9.72 18.48 7.40
N ARG A 550 9.96 18.28 6.08
CA ARG A 550 9.64 19.23 5.01
C ARG A 550 8.21 19.10 4.49
N GLY A 551 7.46 18.14 5.01
CA GLY A 551 6.08 17.88 4.61
C GLY A 551 5.92 16.94 3.42
N HIS A 552 6.99 16.25 3.03
CA HIS A 552 6.93 15.21 2.01
C HIS A 552 6.23 13.95 2.52
N ILE A 553 5.54 13.27 1.63
CA ILE A 553 5.01 11.92 1.83
C ILE A 553 6.01 10.94 1.23
N VAL A 554 6.73 10.27 2.11
CA VAL A 554 7.92 9.49 1.74
C VAL A 554 7.59 8.01 1.58
N GLY A 555 7.87 7.48 0.38
CA GLY A 555 8.00 6.04 0.15
C GLY A 555 9.43 5.59 0.40
N MET A 556 9.62 4.44 1.04
CA MET A 556 10.94 3.83 1.24
C MET A 556 10.93 2.39 0.81
N THR A 557 11.91 1.97 0.00
CA THR A 557 12.09 0.55 -0.35
C THR A 557 13.22 -0.09 0.45
N GLY A 558 13.10 -1.38 0.71
CA GLY A 558 14.15 -2.16 1.38
C GLY A 558 13.93 -3.66 1.26
N ASP A 559 14.99 -4.44 1.43
CA ASP A 559 14.98 -5.91 1.34
C ASP A 559 15.50 -6.59 2.61
N GLY A 560 16.26 -5.89 3.44
CA GLY A 560 16.97 -6.43 4.59
C GLY A 560 16.40 -6.07 5.96
N VAL A 561 16.90 -6.74 6.99
CA VAL A 561 16.63 -6.40 8.40
C VAL A 561 17.02 -4.96 8.70
N ASN A 562 18.11 -4.50 8.09
CA ASN A 562 18.67 -3.16 8.24
C ASN A 562 17.72 -2.05 7.75
N ASP A 563 16.76 -2.38 6.90
CA ASP A 563 15.81 -1.44 6.33
C ASP A 563 14.54 -1.31 7.17
N ALA A 564 14.26 -2.29 8.02
CA ALA A 564 13.01 -2.35 8.78
C ALA A 564 12.67 -1.06 9.56
N PRO A 565 13.62 -0.39 10.26
CA PRO A 565 13.33 0.87 10.94
C PRO A 565 12.92 2.00 9.98
N ALA A 566 13.57 2.09 8.82
CA ALA A 566 13.28 3.11 7.81
C ALA A 566 11.97 2.82 7.08
N LEU A 567 11.68 1.54 6.77
CA LEU A 567 10.41 1.09 6.20
C LEU A 567 9.23 1.44 7.12
N LYS A 568 9.38 1.19 8.42
CA LYS A 568 8.33 1.52 9.41
C LYS A 568 8.15 3.01 9.64
N GLN A 569 9.22 3.80 9.47
CA GLN A 569 9.17 5.26 9.61
C GLN A 569 8.54 5.94 8.40
N ALA A 570 8.73 5.41 7.21
CA ALA A 570 8.18 5.97 5.97
C ALA A 570 6.65 6.03 6.02
N ASP A 571 6.06 6.95 5.26
CA ASP A 571 4.60 7.01 5.10
C ASP A 571 4.09 5.78 4.33
N ALA A 572 4.90 5.27 3.39
CA ALA A 572 4.68 3.98 2.75
C ALA A 572 5.98 3.18 2.69
N GLY A 573 6.15 2.23 3.59
CA GLY A 573 7.23 1.24 3.56
C GLY A 573 6.95 0.16 2.51
N ILE A 574 7.93 -0.12 1.64
CA ILE A 574 7.78 -1.03 0.49
C ILE A 574 8.87 -2.10 0.57
N ALA A 575 8.50 -3.33 0.92
CA ALA A 575 9.40 -4.48 0.85
C ALA A 575 9.48 -4.98 -0.60
N VAL A 576 10.70 -5.10 -1.13
CA VAL A 576 10.91 -5.56 -2.50
C VAL A 576 10.80 -7.09 -2.61
N ALA A 577 10.74 -7.61 -3.83
CA ALA A 577 10.67 -9.04 -4.06
C ALA A 577 11.92 -9.75 -3.51
N GLY A 578 11.72 -10.81 -2.72
CA GLY A 578 12.81 -11.53 -2.07
C GLY A 578 13.29 -10.91 -0.74
N ALA A 579 12.63 -9.85 -0.25
CA ALA A 579 12.91 -9.24 1.03
C ALA A 579 12.78 -10.25 2.20
N THR A 580 13.60 -10.04 3.23
CA THR A 580 13.54 -10.79 4.49
C THR A 580 12.18 -10.64 5.18
N ASP A 581 11.84 -11.58 6.04
CA ASP A 581 10.58 -11.52 6.78
C ASP A 581 10.49 -10.27 7.67
N ALA A 582 11.61 -9.82 8.23
CA ALA A 582 11.69 -8.58 8.99
C ALA A 582 11.31 -7.34 8.15
N ALA A 583 11.87 -7.22 6.94
CA ALA A 583 11.53 -6.14 6.03
C ALA A 583 10.05 -6.22 5.60
N ARG A 584 9.53 -7.44 5.31
CA ARG A 584 8.13 -7.67 4.96
C ARG A 584 7.16 -7.33 6.09
N ALA A 585 7.54 -7.65 7.32
CA ALA A 585 6.74 -7.35 8.53
C ALA A 585 6.70 -5.85 8.84
N ALA A 586 7.76 -5.11 8.52
CA ALA A 586 7.85 -3.67 8.72
C ALA A 586 7.18 -2.85 7.61
N ALA A 587 6.92 -3.46 6.45
CA ALA A 587 6.44 -2.78 5.26
C ALA A 587 4.90 -2.71 5.16
N ASP A 588 4.41 -1.63 4.59
CA ASP A 588 3.00 -1.41 4.25
C ASP A 588 2.61 -2.09 2.93
N VAL A 589 3.59 -2.25 2.03
CA VAL A 589 3.43 -2.88 0.72
C VAL A 589 4.53 -3.90 0.49
N VAL A 590 4.18 -5.08 0.02
CA VAL A 590 5.13 -6.15 -0.33
C VAL A 590 5.04 -6.42 -1.84
N LEU A 591 6.17 -6.31 -2.53
CA LEU A 591 6.25 -6.60 -3.96
C LEU A 591 6.53 -8.08 -4.18
N LEU A 592 5.80 -8.68 -5.12
CA LEU A 592 6.00 -10.09 -5.52
C LEU A 592 6.90 -10.21 -6.77
N SER A 593 7.16 -9.11 -7.45
CA SER A 593 8.08 -9.05 -8.60
C SER A 593 9.12 -7.95 -8.39
N PRO A 594 10.36 -8.14 -8.83
CA PRO A 594 11.42 -7.15 -8.65
C PRO A 594 11.26 -5.97 -9.61
N GLY A 595 11.84 -4.83 -9.22
CA GLY A 595 12.00 -3.63 -10.05
C GLY A 595 11.13 -2.45 -9.61
N LEU A 596 11.65 -1.26 -9.92
CA LEU A 596 11.00 0.03 -9.59
C LEU A 596 9.67 0.22 -10.36
N SER A 597 9.53 -0.38 -11.55
CA SER A 597 8.33 -0.27 -12.39
C SER A 597 7.06 -0.77 -11.69
N VAL A 598 7.17 -1.81 -10.88
CA VAL A 598 6.05 -2.32 -10.08
C VAL A 598 5.57 -1.28 -9.06
N ILE A 599 6.50 -0.53 -8.45
CA ILE A 599 6.18 0.53 -7.49
C ILE A 599 5.46 1.68 -8.18
N VAL A 600 5.97 2.14 -9.33
CA VAL A 600 5.37 3.23 -10.10
C VAL A 600 3.97 2.87 -10.58
N ASP A 601 3.75 1.63 -11.00
CA ASP A 601 2.43 1.13 -11.36
C ASP A 601 1.50 1.03 -10.15
N ALA A 602 2.02 0.64 -8.98
CA ALA A 602 1.26 0.61 -7.73
C ALA A 602 0.83 2.02 -7.29
N ILE A 603 1.72 3.02 -7.38
CA ILE A 603 1.40 4.44 -7.11
C ILE A 603 0.30 4.92 -8.07
N ARG A 604 0.39 4.61 -9.37
CA ARG A 604 -0.63 4.97 -10.36
C ARG A 604 -1.99 4.37 -10.01
N GLN A 605 -2.04 3.09 -9.64
CA GLN A 605 -3.27 2.42 -9.23
C GLN A 605 -3.84 3.00 -7.93
N ALA A 606 -2.99 3.28 -6.94
CA ALA A 606 -3.41 3.92 -5.69
C ALA A 606 -4.05 5.29 -5.95
N ARG A 607 -3.51 6.09 -6.87
CA ARG A 607 -4.10 7.38 -7.29
C ARG A 607 -5.44 7.23 -8.02
N GLU A 608 -5.65 6.16 -8.77
CA GLU A 608 -6.96 5.85 -9.36
C GLU A 608 -8.00 5.50 -8.29
N ILE A 609 -7.60 4.73 -7.27
CA ILE A 609 -8.46 4.39 -6.12
C ILE A 609 -8.83 5.67 -5.37
N PHE A 610 -7.85 6.52 -5.10
CA PHE A 610 -8.04 7.82 -4.44
C PHE A 610 -9.00 8.74 -5.23
N ALA A 611 -8.89 8.76 -6.56
CA ALA A 611 -9.79 9.52 -7.42
C ALA A 611 -11.24 9.02 -7.33
N ARG A 612 -11.48 7.68 -7.25
CA ARG A 612 -12.82 7.10 -7.03
C ARG A 612 -13.39 7.53 -5.68
N MET A 613 -12.58 7.48 -4.63
CA MET A 613 -12.97 7.90 -3.28
C MET A 613 -13.36 9.38 -3.24
N THR A 614 -12.56 10.24 -3.87
CA THR A 614 -12.82 11.69 -3.95
C THR A 614 -14.11 11.99 -4.74
N SER A 615 -14.31 11.31 -5.87
CA SER A 615 -15.52 11.43 -6.69
C SER A 615 -16.78 11.05 -5.88
N TYR A 616 -16.72 9.91 -5.20
CA TYR A 616 -17.80 9.45 -4.34
C TYR A 616 -18.11 10.44 -3.20
N ALA A 617 -17.08 10.90 -2.50
CA ALA A 617 -17.26 11.85 -1.39
C ALA A 617 -17.88 13.17 -1.88
N THR A 618 -17.40 13.73 -3.01
CA THR A 618 -17.95 14.95 -3.61
C THR A 618 -19.42 14.78 -3.99
N TYR A 619 -19.74 13.67 -4.63
CA TYR A 619 -21.12 13.32 -4.97
C TYR A 619 -22.03 13.24 -3.73
N ARG A 620 -21.62 12.46 -2.74
CA ARG A 620 -22.44 12.22 -1.54
C ARG A 620 -22.72 13.49 -0.75
N ILE A 621 -21.71 14.36 -0.60
CA ILE A 621 -21.86 15.65 0.07
C ILE A 621 -22.82 16.56 -0.73
N ALA A 622 -22.68 16.62 -2.06
CA ALA A 622 -23.55 17.43 -2.91
C ALA A 622 -25.01 16.97 -2.80
N GLU A 623 -25.26 15.67 -2.84
CA GLU A 623 -26.59 15.09 -2.74
C GLU A 623 -27.22 15.32 -1.37
N THR A 624 -26.45 15.15 -0.28
CA THR A 624 -26.91 15.44 1.08
C THR A 624 -27.31 16.91 1.22
N ILE A 625 -26.49 17.85 0.73
CA ILE A 625 -26.81 19.29 0.75
C ILE A 625 -28.07 19.56 -0.06
N ARG A 626 -28.20 19.00 -1.28
CA ARG A 626 -29.36 19.15 -2.15
C ARG A 626 -30.65 18.72 -1.45
N VAL A 627 -30.72 17.47 -1.01
CA VAL A 627 -31.92 16.90 -0.40
C VAL A 627 -32.29 17.63 0.88
N LEU A 628 -31.32 17.85 1.77
CA LEU A 628 -31.55 18.51 3.05
C LEU A 628 -32.09 19.94 2.89
N LEU A 629 -31.49 20.74 2.00
CA LEU A 629 -31.93 22.11 1.78
C LEU A 629 -33.26 22.21 1.02
N VAL A 630 -33.50 21.34 0.03
CA VAL A 630 -34.79 21.30 -0.68
C VAL A 630 -35.91 21.07 0.31
N ILE A 631 -35.78 20.09 1.18
CA ILE A 631 -36.80 19.74 2.15
C ILE A 631 -37.00 20.87 3.16
N THR A 632 -35.91 21.30 3.80
CA THR A 632 -35.94 22.34 4.82
C THR A 632 -36.52 23.67 4.28
N LEU A 633 -36.03 24.15 3.14
CA LEU A 633 -36.48 25.41 2.58
C LEU A 633 -37.92 25.33 2.08
N SER A 634 -38.40 24.19 1.56
CA SER A 634 -39.81 24.00 1.16
C SER A 634 -40.74 24.13 2.37
N ILE A 635 -40.36 23.56 3.53
CA ILE A 635 -41.13 23.71 4.74
C ILE A 635 -41.06 25.15 5.29
N LEU A 636 -39.85 25.74 5.33
CA LEU A 636 -39.68 27.07 5.90
C LEU A 636 -40.30 28.18 5.03
N LEU A 637 -40.21 28.09 3.71
CA LEU A 637 -40.66 29.16 2.81
C LEU A 637 -42.11 28.98 2.37
N LEU A 638 -42.49 27.71 2.04
CA LEU A 638 -43.74 27.41 1.40
C LEU A 638 -44.74 26.71 2.34
N ASN A 639 -44.30 26.23 3.50
CA ASN A 639 -45.11 25.41 4.45
C ASN A 639 -45.65 24.12 3.77
N VAL A 640 -44.83 23.51 2.90
CA VAL A 640 -45.19 22.33 2.10
C VAL A 640 -44.11 21.28 2.27
N PHE A 641 -44.53 20.02 2.40
CA PHE A 641 -43.68 18.87 2.30
C PHE A 641 -43.47 18.50 0.82
N PRO A 642 -42.29 18.69 0.21
CA PRO A 642 -42.07 18.53 -1.24
C PRO A 642 -42.04 17.06 -1.66
N VAL A 643 -41.82 16.15 -0.75
CA VAL A 643 -41.76 14.68 -0.93
C VAL A 643 -42.28 13.99 0.32
N THR A 644 -42.80 12.77 0.19
CA THR A 644 -43.24 11.95 1.32
C THR A 644 -42.08 11.19 1.97
N ALA A 645 -42.29 10.67 3.18
CA ALA A 645 -41.32 9.80 3.86
C ALA A 645 -40.94 8.58 3.01
N ALA A 646 -41.90 7.90 2.42
CA ALA A 646 -41.70 6.77 1.52
C ALA A 646 -40.84 7.11 0.30
N MET A 647 -41.08 8.29 -0.30
CA MET A 647 -40.28 8.76 -1.43
C MET A 647 -38.79 9.01 -1.07
N ILE A 648 -38.51 9.63 0.09
CA ILE A 648 -37.15 9.89 0.57
C ILE A 648 -36.42 8.58 0.77
N VAL A 649 -37.06 7.65 1.34
CA VAL A 649 -36.52 6.37 1.66
C VAL A 649 -36.24 5.56 0.38
N LEU A 650 -37.21 5.55 -0.56
CA LEU A 650 -37.01 4.93 -1.89
C LEU A 650 -35.84 5.57 -2.65
N LEU A 651 -35.71 6.92 -2.56
CA LEU A 651 -34.58 7.65 -3.11
C LEU A 651 -33.25 7.17 -2.53
N ALA A 652 -33.17 7.01 -1.21
CA ALA A 652 -31.96 6.55 -0.53
C ALA A 652 -31.54 5.15 -0.98
N VAL A 653 -32.50 4.21 -1.05
CA VAL A 653 -32.23 2.82 -1.50
C VAL A 653 -31.73 2.74 -2.92
N LEU A 654 -32.38 3.44 -3.85
CA LEU A 654 -31.99 3.43 -5.26
C LEU A 654 -30.62 4.10 -5.44
N ASN A 655 -30.34 5.15 -4.67
CA ASN A 655 -29.02 5.78 -4.64
C ASN A 655 -27.93 4.84 -4.13
N ASP A 656 -28.13 4.20 -2.98
CA ASP A 656 -27.12 3.33 -2.38
C ASP A 656 -26.83 2.13 -3.29
N GLY A 657 -27.84 1.57 -3.98
CA GLY A 657 -27.65 0.52 -4.99
C GLY A 657 -26.76 0.95 -6.19
N ALA A 658 -26.89 2.20 -6.65
CA ALA A 658 -26.05 2.70 -7.75
C ALA A 658 -24.64 3.09 -7.30
N ILE A 659 -24.51 3.68 -6.11
CA ILE A 659 -23.27 4.23 -5.56
C ILE A 659 -22.20 3.16 -5.38
N LEU A 660 -22.53 1.96 -4.95
CA LEU A 660 -21.61 0.83 -4.78
C LEU A 660 -20.82 0.52 -6.06
N SER A 661 -21.44 0.73 -7.21
CA SER A 661 -20.78 0.50 -8.49
C SER A 661 -19.64 1.49 -8.80
N ILE A 662 -19.53 2.61 -8.06
CA ILE A 662 -18.43 3.59 -8.19
C ILE A 662 -17.09 2.93 -7.84
N ALA A 663 -17.06 1.98 -6.91
CA ALA A 663 -15.86 1.23 -6.54
C ALA A 663 -15.19 0.51 -7.74
N TYR A 664 -15.99 0.17 -8.74
CA TYR A 664 -15.55 -0.53 -9.95
C TYR A 664 -15.38 0.40 -11.17
N ASP A 665 -15.56 1.71 -10.99
CA ASP A 665 -15.47 2.65 -12.10
C ASP A 665 -14.04 2.81 -12.63
N ARG A 666 -13.96 3.13 -13.94
CA ARG A 666 -12.70 3.40 -14.64
C ARG A 666 -12.45 4.90 -14.57
N ILE A 667 -11.57 5.30 -13.69
CA ILE A 667 -11.19 6.71 -13.50
C ILE A 667 -9.69 6.86 -13.78
N ARG A 668 -9.27 8.01 -14.28
CA ARG A 668 -7.85 8.32 -14.41
C ARG A 668 -7.35 8.94 -13.12
N GLY A 669 -6.28 8.36 -12.55
CA GLY A 669 -5.59 8.92 -11.40
C GLY A 669 -4.95 10.28 -11.71
N SER A 670 -4.65 11.06 -10.69
CA SER A 670 -3.90 12.31 -10.83
C SER A 670 -2.48 12.03 -11.30
N ALA A 671 -1.93 12.90 -12.16
CA ALA A 671 -0.50 12.91 -12.47
C ALA A 671 0.35 13.52 -11.34
N GLN A 672 -0.27 14.15 -10.36
CA GLN A 672 0.37 14.71 -9.18
C GLN A 672 0.05 13.87 -7.95
N PRO A 673 0.86 13.91 -6.88
CA PRO A 673 0.61 13.25 -5.62
C PRO A 673 -0.83 13.48 -5.14
N ALA A 674 -1.47 12.42 -4.70
CA ALA A 674 -2.85 12.48 -4.26
C ALA A 674 -2.90 13.02 -2.83
N SER A 675 -3.50 14.19 -2.65
CA SER A 675 -3.76 14.76 -1.34
C SER A 675 -5.25 15.03 -1.15
N TRP A 676 -5.68 14.96 0.10
CA TRP A 676 -7.07 15.16 0.48
C TRP A 676 -7.38 16.64 0.66
N ASP A 677 -7.65 17.34 -0.44
CA ASP A 677 -8.06 18.75 -0.40
C ASP A 677 -9.55 18.88 -0.03
N MET A 678 -9.81 18.89 1.29
CA MET A 678 -11.15 19.03 1.85
C MET A 678 -11.84 20.32 1.42
N ARG A 679 -11.09 21.41 1.27
CA ARG A 679 -11.65 22.70 0.84
C ARG A 679 -12.20 22.57 -0.58
N ARG A 680 -11.47 21.91 -1.47
CA ARG A 680 -11.87 21.65 -2.86
C ARG A 680 -13.11 20.77 -2.91
N VAL A 681 -13.11 19.65 -2.19
CA VAL A 681 -14.25 18.71 -2.14
C VAL A 681 -15.51 19.42 -1.66
N LEU A 682 -15.44 20.14 -0.52
CA LEU A 682 -16.58 20.86 0.04
C LEU A 682 -17.08 21.99 -0.87
N THR A 683 -16.17 22.75 -1.49
CA THR A 683 -16.55 23.87 -2.36
C THR A 683 -17.27 23.39 -3.61
N VAL A 684 -16.74 22.34 -4.27
CA VAL A 684 -17.35 21.77 -5.47
C VAL A 684 -18.68 21.11 -5.13
N ALA A 685 -18.72 20.31 -4.05
CA ALA A 685 -19.96 19.67 -3.61
C ALA A 685 -21.04 20.67 -3.22
N ALA A 686 -20.69 21.76 -2.50
CA ALA A 686 -21.62 22.82 -2.15
C ALA A 686 -22.13 23.56 -3.39
N ALA A 687 -21.26 23.86 -4.38
CA ALA A 687 -21.68 24.53 -5.60
C ALA A 687 -22.71 23.70 -6.39
N ILE A 688 -22.45 22.39 -6.55
CA ILE A 688 -23.37 21.45 -7.22
C ILE A 688 -24.66 21.28 -6.39
N GLY A 689 -24.55 21.06 -5.07
CA GLY A 689 -25.69 20.85 -4.19
C GLY A 689 -26.63 22.04 -4.15
N LEU A 690 -26.09 23.28 -4.05
CA LEU A 690 -26.88 24.52 -4.05
C LEU A 690 -27.57 24.74 -5.42
N LEU A 691 -26.87 24.45 -6.51
CA LEU A 691 -27.49 24.50 -7.84
C LEU A 691 -28.67 23.51 -7.92
N GLY A 692 -28.51 22.31 -7.38
CA GLY A 692 -29.54 21.29 -7.29
C GLY A 692 -30.77 21.71 -6.47
N VAL A 693 -30.58 22.58 -5.47
CA VAL A 693 -31.68 23.23 -4.75
C VAL A 693 -32.43 24.19 -5.68
N VAL A 694 -31.71 25.08 -6.37
CA VAL A 694 -32.31 26.06 -7.28
C VAL A 694 -33.14 25.37 -8.36
N GLU A 695 -32.59 24.38 -9.04
CA GLU A 695 -33.29 23.63 -10.08
C GLU A 695 -34.55 22.93 -9.55
N THR A 696 -34.51 22.41 -8.32
CA THR A 696 -35.68 21.74 -7.73
C THR A 696 -36.78 22.75 -7.42
N PHE A 697 -36.43 23.93 -6.89
CA PHE A 697 -37.40 25.00 -6.62
C PHE A 697 -37.98 25.58 -7.90
N VAL A 698 -37.20 25.73 -8.99
CA VAL A 698 -37.71 26.14 -10.29
C VAL A 698 -38.76 25.15 -10.81
N LEU A 699 -38.47 23.85 -10.76
CA LEU A 699 -39.43 22.82 -11.17
C LEU A 699 -40.71 22.87 -10.30
N PHE A 700 -40.54 22.94 -8.98
CA PHE A 700 -41.64 23.00 -8.03
C PHE A 700 -42.56 24.22 -8.32
N PHE A 701 -41.93 25.40 -8.46
CA PHE A 701 -42.69 26.64 -8.71
C PHE A 701 -43.42 26.59 -10.04
N VAL A 702 -42.78 26.19 -11.15
CA VAL A 702 -43.38 26.08 -12.48
C VAL A 702 -44.52 25.06 -12.46
N ALA A 703 -44.32 23.88 -11.89
CA ALA A 703 -45.34 22.83 -11.86
C ALA A 703 -46.57 23.24 -11.02
N HIS A 704 -46.34 23.84 -9.83
CA HIS A 704 -47.40 24.15 -8.91
C HIS A 704 -48.12 25.50 -9.23
N ARG A 705 -47.31 26.56 -9.51
CA ARG A 705 -47.85 27.94 -9.67
C ARG A 705 -48.16 28.32 -11.11
N VAL A 706 -47.41 27.84 -12.09
CA VAL A 706 -47.58 28.23 -13.50
C VAL A 706 -48.49 27.22 -14.18
N VAL A 707 -48.22 25.93 -14.03
CA VAL A 707 -49.04 24.86 -14.67
C VAL A 707 -50.28 24.54 -13.85
N GLY A 708 -50.28 24.78 -12.55
CA GLY A 708 -51.39 24.54 -11.65
C GLY A 708 -51.64 23.08 -11.30
N LEU A 709 -50.56 22.26 -11.25
CA LEU A 709 -50.70 20.87 -10.86
C LEU A 709 -50.96 20.71 -9.35
N ASP A 710 -51.75 19.69 -9.05
CA ASP A 710 -52.00 19.29 -7.67
C ASP A 710 -50.71 18.94 -6.93
N LEU A 711 -50.66 19.28 -5.64
CA LEU A 711 -49.48 19.09 -4.81
C LEU A 711 -48.98 17.65 -4.79
N GLU A 712 -49.89 16.67 -4.83
CA GLU A 712 -49.53 15.25 -4.83
C GLU A 712 -48.76 14.85 -6.12
N VAL A 713 -49.21 15.39 -7.29
CA VAL A 713 -48.50 15.20 -8.56
C VAL A 713 -47.12 15.90 -8.52
N VAL A 714 -47.08 17.12 -7.97
CA VAL A 714 -45.83 17.86 -7.82
C VAL A 714 -44.83 17.12 -6.94
N ARG A 715 -45.25 16.44 -5.87
CA ARG A 715 -44.40 15.59 -5.05
C ARG A 715 -43.76 14.45 -5.86
N SER A 716 -44.56 13.77 -6.68
CA SER A 716 -44.01 12.72 -7.56
C SER A 716 -43.05 13.26 -8.60
N LEU A 717 -43.27 14.46 -9.15
CA LEU A 717 -42.36 15.15 -10.03
C LEU A 717 -41.02 15.48 -9.35
N VAL A 718 -41.08 16.04 -8.13
CA VAL A 718 -39.90 16.38 -7.33
C VAL A 718 -39.12 15.11 -6.97
N TYR A 719 -39.78 14.03 -6.58
CA TYR A 719 -39.16 12.74 -6.32
C TYR A 719 -38.39 12.24 -7.54
N LEU A 720 -39.05 12.14 -8.71
CA LEU A 720 -38.40 11.64 -9.91
C LEU A 720 -37.24 12.55 -10.35
N LYS A 721 -37.39 13.88 -10.22
CA LYS A 721 -36.32 14.83 -10.50
C LYS A 721 -35.14 14.62 -9.57
N LEU A 722 -35.34 14.53 -8.25
CA LEU A 722 -34.25 14.29 -7.30
C LEU A 722 -33.54 12.96 -7.60
N SER A 723 -34.29 11.92 -7.97
CA SER A 723 -33.72 10.64 -8.35
C SER A 723 -32.85 10.75 -9.61
N VAL A 724 -33.40 11.28 -10.71
CA VAL A 724 -32.69 11.36 -11.99
C VAL A 724 -31.49 12.29 -11.88
N SER A 725 -31.66 13.52 -11.34
CA SER A 725 -30.55 14.47 -11.27
C SER A 725 -29.49 14.02 -10.27
N GLY A 726 -29.87 13.39 -9.15
CA GLY A 726 -28.92 12.79 -8.21
C GLY A 726 -28.01 11.77 -8.88
N HIS A 727 -28.55 10.84 -9.64
CA HIS A 727 -27.74 9.84 -10.34
C HIS A 727 -26.91 10.44 -11.49
N LEU A 728 -27.42 11.45 -12.20
CA LEU A 728 -26.64 12.16 -13.21
C LEU A 728 -25.44 12.90 -12.60
N THR A 729 -25.56 13.41 -11.37
CA THR A 729 -24.47 14.05 -10.62
C THR A 729 -23.30 13.10 -10.38
N ILE A 730 -23.51 11.77 -10.32
CA ILE A 730 -22.43 10.78 -10.26
C ILE A 730 -21.47 10.97 -11.45
N PHE A 731 -22.01 11.16 -12.66
CA PHE A 731 -21.19 11.38 -13.84
C PHE A 731 -20.52 12.76 -13.86
N VAL A 732 -21.14 13.78 -13.27
CA VAL A 732 -20.55 15.12 -13.12
C VAL A 732 -19.32 15.07 -12.22
N THR A 733 -19.43 14.42 -11.05
CA THR A 733 -18.36 14.40 -10.05
C THR A 733 -17.20 13.44 -10.38
N ARG A 734 -17.39 12.57 -11.36
CA ARG A 734 -16.48 11.51 -11.77
C ARG A 734 -15.09 12.03 -12.21
N THR A 735 -15.03 13.19 -12.82
CA THR A 735 -13.80 13.79 -13.36
C THR A 735 -13.69 15.27 -13.01
N ARG A 736 -12.47 15.78 -12.90
CA ARG A 736 -12.23 17.23 -12.76
C ARG A 736 -12.55 18.00 -14.05
N GLY A 737 -12.36 17.36 -15.21
CA GLY A 737 -12.72 17.89 -16.53
C GLY A 737 -14.21 17.74 -16.85
N PRO A 738 -14.64 18.06 -18.09
CA PRO A 738 -15.99 17.82 -18.56
C PRO A 738 -16.45 16.37 -18.36
N PHE A 739 -17.74 16.13 -18.17
CA PHE A 739 -18.27 14.79 -17.86
C PHE A 739 -17.94 13.72 -18.93
N TRP A 740 -17.68 14.11 -20.16
CA TRP A 740 -17.28 13.22 -21.27
C TRP A 740 -15.78 12.90 -21.33
N THR A 741 -14.99 13.39 -20.37
CA THR A 741 -13.53 13.11 -20.31
C THR A 741 -13.29 11.61 -20.19
N ARG A 742 -12.37 11.08 -21.02
CA ARG A 742 -11.97 9.66 -20.98
C ARG A 742 -11.15 9.33 -19.70
N PRO A 743 -11.26 8.09 -19.19
CA PRO A 743 -11.99 6.94 -19.73
C PRO A 743 -13.50 7.03 -19.55
N ALA A 744 -14.26 6.34 -20.40
CA ALA A 744 -15.72 6.24 -20.26
C ALA A 744 -16.09 5.50 -18.96
N PRO A 745 -17.30 5.77 -18.38
CA PRO A 745 -17.77 5.06 -17.21
C PRO A 745 -17.73 3.54 -17.40
N ALA A 746 -17.43 2.80 -16.32
CA ALA A 746 -17.48 1.35 -16.37
C ALA A 746 -18.91 0.86 -16.69
N HIS A 747 -19.01 -0.24 -17.42
CA HIS A 747 -20.33 -0.79 -17.80
C HIS A 747 -21.19 -1.12 -16.58
N LEU A 748 -20.55 -1.55 -15.46
CA LEU A 748 -21.25 -1.83 -14.22
C LEU A 748 -21.87 -0.55 -13.62
N LEU A 749 -21.11 0.56 -13.58
CA LEU A 749 -21.62 1.86 -13.11
C LEU A 749 -22.75 2.36 -14.01
N LEU A 750 -22.55 2.33 -15.32
CA LEU A 750 -23.57 2.76 -16.26
C LEU A 750 -24.85 1.90 -16.13
N GLY A 751 -24.69 0.58 -16.05
CA GLY A 751 -25.81 -0.36 -15.91
C GLY A 751 -26.56 -0.17 -14.58
N ALA A 752 -25.84 0.04 -13.47
CA ALA A 752 -26.45 0.29 -12.17
C ALA A 752 -27.26 1.61 -12.16
N VAL A 753 -26.67 2.69 -12.67
CA VAL A 753 -27.34 4.00 -12.77
C VAL A 753 -28.55 3.93 -13.68
N VAL A 754 -28.42 3.37 -14.89
CA VAL A 754 -29.55 3.26 -15.83
C VAL A 754 -30.64 2.34 -15.28
N GLY A 755 -30.26 1.21 -14.67
CA GLY A 755 -31.22 0.25 -14.11
C GLY A 755 -32.01 0.84 -12.95
N THR A 756 -31.36 1.50 -12.00
CA THR A 756 -32.03 2.14 -10.85
C THR A 756 -32.92 3.30 -11.32
N GLN A 757 -32.49 4.07 -12.34
CA GLN A 757 -33.31 5.17 -12.87
C GLN A 757 -34.48 4.67 -13.71
N ALA A 758 -34.33 3.60 -14.45
CA ALA A 758 -35.46 2.95 -15.14
C ALA A 758 -36.51 2.49 -14.10
N LEU A 759 -36.06 1.86 -13.02
CA LEU A 759 -36.93 1.43 -11.93
C LEU A 759 -37.63 2.63 -11.24
N ALA A 760 -36.89 3.69 -10.89
CA ALA A 760 -37.45 4.91 -10.31
C ALA A 760 -38.51 5.54 -11.22
N THR A 761 -38.25 5.58 -12.53
CA THR A 761 -39.16 6.12 -13.51
C THR A 761 -40.44 5.28 -13.61
N VAL A 762 -40.32 3.96 -13.68
CA VAL A 762 -41.50 3.05 -13.71
C VAL A 762 -42.34 3.20 -12.44
N ILE A 763 -41.73 3.27 -11.28
CA ILE A 763 -42.41 3.49 -10.00
C ILE A 763 -43.17 4.81 -10.04
N ALA A 764 -42.58 5.90 -10.52
CA ALA A 764 -43.23 7.20 -10.60
C ALA A 764 -44.33 7.26 -11.66
N VAL A 765 -44.15 6.64 -12.83
CA VAL A 765 -45.11 6.62 -13.94
C VAL A 765 -46.40 5.89 -13.54
N TYR A 766 -46.25 4.72 -12.93
CA TYR A 766 -47.40 3.89 -12.51
C TYR A 766 -47.93 4.21 -11.11
N GLY A 767 -47.28 5.10 -10.38
CA GLY A 767 -47.73 5.56 -9.06
C GLY A 767 -47.58 4.53 -7.96
N LEU A 768 -46.55 3.69 -8.02
CA LEU A 768 -46.23 2.80 -6.94
C LEU A 768 -45.68 3.60 -5.74
N LEU A 769 -46.41 3.66 -4.63
CA LEU A 769 -46.10 4.42 -3.40
C LEU A 769 -46.18 5.97 -3.57
N MET A 770 -46.73 6.46 -4.64
CA MET A 770 -46.89 7.90 -4.93
C MET A 770 -47.99 8.12 -5.99
N THR A 771 -48.36 9.36 -6.23
CA THR A 771 -49.36 9.69 -7.26
C THR A 771 -48.77 9.43 -8.66
N PRO A 772 -49.48 8.71 -9.56
CA PRO A 772 -48.95 8.39 -10.87
C PRO A 772 -48.69 9.63 -11.74
N LEU A 773 -47.52 9.69 -12.38
CA LEU A 773 -47.13 10.80 -13.26
C LEU A 773 -47.55 10.59 -14.72
N GLY A 774 -47.57 9.32 -15.15
CA GLY A 774 -47.65 9.01 -16.56
C GLY A 774 -46.36 9.33 -17.34
N TRP A 775 -46.23 8.76 -18.54
CA TRP A 775 -44.99 8.87 -19.35
C TRP A 775 -44.68 10.29 -19.83
N GLY A 776 -45.72 11.13 -20.06
CA GLY A 776 -45.54 12.51 -20.51
C GLY A 776 -44.78 13.37 -19.52
N TRP A 777 -45.20 13.38 -18.25
CA TRP A 777 -44.50 14.13 -17.22
C TRP A 777 -43.16 13.53 -16.86
N ALA A 778 -43.01 12.20 -16.91
CA ALA A 778 -41.72 11.55 -16.72
C ALA A 778 -40.70 12.00 -17.78
N ALA A 779 -41.09 12.08 -19.04
CA ALA A 779 -40.23 12.59 -20.12
C ALA A 779 -39.85 14.07 -19.91
N VAL A 780 -40.77 14.91 -19.44
CA VAL A 780 -40.48 16.31 -19.11
C VAL A 780 -39.41 16.38 -18.01
N VAL A 781 -39.53 15.57 -16.96
CA VAL A 781 -38.55 15.52 -15.86
C VAL A 781 -37.17 15.06 -16.36
N TRP A 782 -37.12 14.06 -17.26
CA TRP A 782 -35.86 13.60 -17.84
C TRP A 782 -35.19 14.67 -18.68
N VAL A 783 -35.92 15.35 -19.59
CA VAL A 783 -35.37 16.44 -20.39
C VAL A 783 -34.88 17.59 -19.51
N TYR A 784 -35.69 17.96 -18.53
CA TYR A 784 -35.33 18.97 -17.53
C TYR A 784 -34.04 18.62 -16.77
N SER A 785 -33.94 17.39 -16.26
CA SER A 785 -32.76 16.92 -15.55
C SER A 785 -31.51 16.85 -16.44
N LEU A 786 -31.65 16.43 -17.70
CA LEU A 786 -30.55 16.44 -18.67
C LEU A 786 -30.06 17.84 -19.00
N PHE A 787 -30.97 18.82 -19.11
CA PHE A 787 -30.58 20.21 -19.28
C PHE A 787 -29.74 20.72 -18.10
N TRP A 788 -30.19 20.49 -16.85
CA TRP A 788 -29.49 20.92 -15.65
C TRP A 788 -28.21 20.15 -15.42
N PHE A 789 -28.11 18.92 -15.79
CA PHE A 789 -26.87 18.13 -15.78
C PHE A 789 -25.75 18.84 -16.58
N LEU A 790 -26.08 19.40 -17.74
CA LEU A 790 -25.10 20.18 -18.53
C LEU A 790 -24.69 21.48 -17.80
N VAL A 791 -25.62 22.11 -17.11
CA VAL A 791 -25.35 23.31 -16.30
C VAL A 791 -24.51 22.97 -15.08
N GLU A 792 -24.83 21.87 -14.38
CA GLU A 792 -24.03 21.35 -13.24
C GLU A 792 -22.58 21.09 -13.64
N ASP A 793 -22.35 20.48 -14.81
CA ASP A 793 -21.00 20.24 -15.31
C ASP A 793 -20.22 21.55 -15.51
N ARG A 794 -20.88 22.62 -16.05
CA ARG A 794 -20.25 23.94 -16.21
C ARG A 794 -19.95 24.61 -14.87
N VAL A 795 -20.85 24.52 -13.91
CA VAL A 795 -20.65 25.06 -12.55
C VAL A 795 -19.50 24.34 -11.85
N LYS A 796 -19.40 23.02 -11.98
CA LYS A 796 -18.26 22.25 -11.50
C LYS A 796 -16.94 22.76 -12.08
N LEU A 797 -16.87 22.91 -13.41
CA LEU A 797 -15.66 23.40 -14.07
C LEU A 797 -15.27 24.80 -13.61
N ALA A 798 -16.25 25.70 -13.45
CA ALA A 798 -16.01 27.03 -12.92
C ALA A 798 -15.53 27.02 -11.47
N ALA A 799 -16.06 26.13 -10.63
CA ALA A 799 -15.61 25.96 -9.24
C ALA A 799 -14.15 25.47 -9.18
N HIS A 800 -13.78 24.47 -9.98
CA HIS A 800 -12.38 24.02 -10.08
C HIS A 800 -11.45 25.13 -10.58
N ALA A 801 -11.80 25.82 -11.64
CA ALA A 801 -10.98 26.90 -12.22
C ALA A 801 -10.75 28.06 -11.23
N ARG A 802 -11.75 28.39 -10.38
CA ARG A 802 -11.59 29.40 -9.34
C ARG A 802 -10.64 28.96 -8.23
N LEU A 803 -10.70 27.69 -7.85
CA LEU A 803 -9.81 27.12 -6.83
C LEU A 803 -8.37 27.06 -7.35
N ASP A 804 -8.16 26.60 -8.59
CA ASP A 804 -6.83 26.53 -9.20
C ASP A 804 -6.18 27.91 -9.32
N ARG A 805 -6.95 28.95 -9.69
CA ARG A 805 -6.45 30.33 -9.70
C ARG A 805 -6.04 30.84 -8.31
N ARG A 806 -6.77 30.46 -7.26
CA ARG A 806 -6.43 30.85 -5.87
C ARG A 806 -5.17 30.19 -5.39
N THR A 807 -4.96 28.93 -5.70
CA THR A 807 -3.72 28.19 -5.35
C THR A 807 -2.52 28.83 -6.05
N ALA A 808 -2.62 29.09 -7.36
CA ALA A 808 -1.54 29.73 -8.12
C ALA A 808 -1.20 31.15 -7.63
N LEU A 809 -2.19 31.92 -7.14
CA LEU A 809 -1.96 33.23 -6.53
C LEU A 809 -1.25 33.12 -5.18
N HIS A 810 -1.54 32.11 -4.39
CA HIS A 810 -0.85 31.89 -3.10
C HIS A 810 0.59 31.43 -3.30
N GLU A 811 0.85 30.50 -4.23
CA GLU A 811 2.20 30.05 -4.59
C GLU A 811 3.04 31.19 -5.20
N GLY A 812 2.46 32.02 -6.04
CA GLY A 812 3.14 33.22 -6.60
C GLY A 812 3.47 34.29 -5.56
N VAL A 813 2.70 34.40 -4.47
CA VAL A 813 2.98 35.34 -3.37
C VAL A 813 4.08 34.80 -2.47
N THR A 814 4.10 33.49 -2.18
CA THR A 814 5.16 32.88 -1.35
C THR A 814 6.52 32.94 -2.01
N THR A 815 6.61 32.72 -3.34
CA THR A 815 7.86 32.84 -4.10
C THR A 815 8.35 34.29 -4.21
N SER A 816 7.49 35.29 -4.11
CA SER A 816 7.89 36.71 -4.11
C SER A 816 8.44 37.17 -2.76
N TRP A 817 8.10 36.55 -1.65
CA TRP A 817 8.60 36.88 -0.30
C TRP A 817 9.89 36.12 0.04
N SER A 818 10.18 35.01 -0.60
CA SER A 818 11.45 34.29 -0.42
C SER A 818 12.60 34.89 -1.23
N ASN A 819 12.33 35.80 -2.20
CA ASN A 819 13.33 36.47 -3.03
C ASN A 819 13.51 37.97 -2.63
N SER A 820 12.89 38.44 -1.54
CA SER A 820 13.11 39.75 -0.93
C SER A 820 13.72 39.60 0.47
#